data_55838805acfcb59f93092f266075c579
#
_entry.id   55838805acfcb59f93092f266075c579
#
_cell.length_a   1.000
_cell.length_b   1.000
_cell.length_c   1.000
_cell.angle_alpha   90.00
_cell.angle_beta   90.00
_cell.angle_gamma   90.00
#
_symmetry.space_group_name_H-M   'P 1'
#
loop_
_entity.id
_entity.type
_entity.pdbx_description
1 polymer ?
#
loop_
_entity_poly.entity_id
_entity_poly.type
_entity_poly.pdbx_seq_one_letter_code
_entity_poly.pdbx_strand_id
1 'polypeptide(L)'
;MKRLMVIAALVGAAPALADEGMWTYNNFPAAKVKEKYGFQPDQQWLEKLRLGAVRLAGGCSASFVSPDGLVMTNHHCARGCIEQLSTAKQDYLANGFYAKTQAEEKQCPAMEVNQLVEITDVTDQLNKATQSMTGKQYSDTLKAEMAKVEKACANGDDKVRCDVVTLYQGGKYNLYKYRRFQDVRLVFAPEHAIAFFGGDPDNFEFPRYDLDVSFVRVYQDKQPVKTPDYFKWSEHGAKENELTFVAGNPGRTSRALTIAELEYIRDVSMPKTLMYLSELRGMITEFQKRGPEQKRISSNLLFGVENGLKASKGRHEALLDKKFFASKVAAEQELRKKVDANPEMKKKYAAAWDEIAKAEAQLVNLRKDLNYIEQGQGLSSTLFGIAKTLVRAGDELPKDNGQRLREFNDANQPALKAQLFSPAPIYPELEIARLTFSLTKLREELGAKHPFVKKVLGKESPEQVATRVVKGSKLADVKTRQALFDGGKKAVDASKDPMIQLAALVDPDARAIRKKFEDDVESVIKKNSELVAKASFDIYGTSQYPDATFSPRVSFGSVKGYMEDGEKVAPITQMAGTFEHATGQDPFALPKSWVKSEKVITGTTPMNFVTTNDIIGGNSGSPVVNKNQEIVGLVFDGNIQSLGGEYGFDESVNRTVAVHSDAIIEALQKVYGANRVLEELRPGSTKVPPVKANPAG
;
A
#
# COMPACT_ATOMS: atom_id res chain seq x y z
N MET A 1 -70.96 -15.70 -10.30
CA MET A 1 -69.58 -15.51 -10.72
C MET A 1 -68.85 -14.70 -9.63
N LYS A 2 -68.15 -15.38 -8.70
CA LYS A 2 -67.34 -14.74 -7.64
C LYS A 2 -65.93 -14.54 -8.19
N ARG A 3 -65.47 -13.29 -8.29
CA ARG A 3 -64.09 -12.94 -8.65
C ARG A 3 -63.23 -13.08 -7.39
N LEU A 4 -62.34 -14.06 -7.36
CA LEU A 4 -61.22 -14.12 -6.42
C LEU A 4 -60.22 -13.01 -6.79
N MET A 5 -59.98 -12.05 -5.87
CA MET A 5 -58.83 -11.16 -5.92
C MET A 5 -57.65 -11.92 -5.31
N VAL A 6 -56.67 -12.24 -6.16
CA VAL A 6 -55.33 -12.71 -5.68
C VAL A 6 -54.55 -11.45 -5.34
N ILE A 7 -54.34 -11.22 -4.05
CA ILE A 7 -53.38 -10.23 -3.54
C ILE A 7 -51.99 -10.87 -3.66
N ALA A 8 -51.25 -10.48 -4.69
CA ALA A 8 -49.83 -10.77 -4.77
C ALA A 8 -49.11 -9.93 -3.71
N ALA A 9 -48.71 -10.54 -2.60
CA ALA A 9 -47.79 -9.94 -1.63
C ALA A 9 -46.43 -9.74 -2.33
N LEU A 10 -46.09 -8.53 -2.70
CA LEU A 10 -44.75 -8.11 -3.01
C LEU A 10 -43.93 -8.25 -1.72
N VAL A 11 -43.28 -9.39 -1.56
CA VAL A 11 -42.18 -9.54 -0.59
C VAL A 11 -41.07 -8.64 -1.13
N GLY A 12 -41.01 -7.41 -0.64
CA GLY A 12 -39.85 -6.55 -0.82
C GLY A 12 -38.65 -7.27 -0.26
N ALA A 13 -37.77 -7.78 -1.11
CA ALA A 13 -36.46 -8.25 -0.67
C ALA A 13 -35.78 -7.06 0.02
N ALA A 14 -35.59 -7.18 1.35
CA ALA A 14 -34.74 -6.24 2.07
C ALA A 14 -33.38 -6.22 1.34
N PRO A 15 -32.78 -5.05 1.09
CA PRO A 15 -31.46 -5.01 0.48
C PRO A 15 -30.52 -5.87 1.31
N ALA A 16 -29.90 -6.86 0.68
CA ALA A 16 -28.91 -7.70 1.34
C ALA A 16 -27.83 -6.75 1.92
N LEU A 17 -27.55 -6.89 3.22
CA LEU A 17 -26.50 -6.09 3.90
C LEU A 17 -25.17 -6.44 3.24
N ALA A 18 -24.62 -5.54 2.42
CA ALA A 18 -23.33 -5.74 1.76
C ALA A 18 -22.19 -5.78 2.79
N ASP A 19 -21.11 -6.54 2.49
CA ASP A 19 -19.90 -6.60 3.32
C ASP A 19 -19.01 -5.35 3.13
N GLU A 20 -19.47 -4.40 2.38
CA GLU A 20 -18.77 -3.16 2.06
C GLU A 20 -18.28 -2.41 3.28
N GLY A 21 -17.02 -2.00 3.25
CA GLY A 21 -16.43 -1.05 4.17
C GLY A 21 -15.11 -1.50 4.79
N MET A 22 -14.14 -0.58 4.78
CA MET A 22 -12.88 -0.67 5.52
C MET A 22 -12.99 0.23 6.75
N TRP A 23 -13.48 -0.34 7.84
CA TRP A 23 -13.92 0.35 9.04
C TRP A 23 -12.78 0.69 9.97
N THR A 24 -12.87 1.82 10.67
CA THR A 24 -11.95 2.10 11.80
C THR A 24 -12.36 1.30 13.03
N TYR A 25 -11.41 0.93 13.89
CA TYR A 25 -11.66 0.14 15.09
C TYR A 25 -12.61 0.80 16.10
N ASN A 26 -12.61 2.13 16.15
CA ASN A 26 -13.48 2.93 17.01
C ASN A 26 -14.84 3.29 16.37
N ASN A 27 -15.10 2.82 15.15
CA ASN A 27 -16.40 2.96 14.47
C ASN A 27 -16.73 1.68 13.67
N PHE A 28 -16.55 0.52 14.27
CA PHE A 28 -16.83 -0.77 13.64
C PHE A 28 -18.33 -1.11 13.71
N PRO A 29 -18.97 -1.57 12.62
CA PRO A 29 -20.41 -1.81 12.56
C PRO A 29 -20.81 -3.18 13.15
N ALA A 30 -20.54 -3.43 14.44
CA ALA A 30 -20.77 -4.71 15.11
C ALA A 30 -22.23 -5.20 15.02
N ALA A 31 -23.21 -4.28 15.01
CA ALA A 31 -24.63 -4.62 14.84
C ALA A 31 -24.91 -5.22 13.45
N LYS A 32 -24.30 -4.67 12.38
CA LYS A 32 -24.43 -5.18 11.02
C LYS A 32 -23.84 -6.59 10.87
N VAL A 33 -22.69 -6.84 11.50
CA VAL A 33 -22.07 -8.19 11.52
C VAL A 33 -22.96 -9.17 12.27
N LYS A 34 -23.54 -8.76 13.40
CA LYS A 34 -24.49 -9.58 14.15
C LYS A 34 -25.72 -9.95 13.33
N GLU A 35 -26.29 -8.98 12.64
CA GLU A 35 -27.50 -9.18 11.81
C GLU A 35 -27.22 -10.16 10.66
N LYS A 36 -26.10 -10.01 9.95
CA LYS A 36 -25.76 -10.82 8.78
C LYS A 36 -25.19 -12.19 9.13
N TYR A 37 -24.33 -12.27 10.17
CA TYR A 37 -23.52 -13.45 10.47
C TYR A 37 -23.76 -14.07 11.86
N GLY A 38 -24.63 -13.47 12.67
CA GLY A 38 -24.90 -13.96 14.02
C GLY A 38 -23.76 -13.78 15.03
N PHE A 39 -22.70 -13.04 14.68
CA PHE A 39 -21.56 -12.77 15.53
C PHE A 39 -21.43 -11.26 15.80
N GLN A 40 -21.28 -10.89 17.07
CA GLN A 40 -21.11 -9.49 17.48
C GLN A 40 -19.76 -9.34 18.17
N PRO A 41 -18.73 -8.79 17.51
CA PRO A 41 -17.47 -8.47 18.16
C PRO A 41 -17.69 -7.36 19.21
N ASP A 42 -17.14 -7.57 20.40
CA ASP A 42 -17.09 -6.55 21.45
C ASP A 42 -15.82 -5.71 21.36
N GLN A 43 -15.68 -4.72 22.21
CA GLN A 43 -14.54 -3.81 22.22
C GLN A 43 -13.22 -4.53 22.52
N GLN A 44 -13.24 -5.52 23.43
CA GLN A 44 -12.05 -6.31 23.77
C GLN A 44 -11.59 -7.17 22.59
N TRP A 45 -12.54 -7.75 21.85
CA TRP A 45 -12.26 -8.50 20.64
C TRP A 45 -11.61 -7.60 19.57
N LEU A 46 -12.16 -6.39 19.35
CA LEU A 46 -11.60 -5.42 18.40
C LEU A 46 -10.20 -4.92 18.82
N GLU A 47 -9.99 -4.72 20.13
CA GLU A 47 -8.69 -4.29 20.64
C GLU A 47 -7.61 -5.36 20.43
N LYS A 48 -7.90 -6.62 20.73
CA LYS A 48 -6.98 -7.73 20.47
C LYS A 48 -6.68 -7.86 18.97
N LEU A 49 -7.70 -7.73 18.10
CA LEU A 49 -7.52 -7.72 16.65
C LEU A 49 -6.57 -6.60 16.21
N ARG A 50 -6.74 -5.40 16.75
CA ARG A 50 -5.91 -4.22 16.48
C ARG A 50 -4.45 -4.41 16.91
N LEU A 51 -4.22 -4.99 18.07
CA LEU A 51 -2.88 -5.19 18.63
C LEU A 51 -2.11 -6.33 17.95
N GLY A 52 -2.81 -7.34 17.42
CA GLY A 52 -2.18 -8.41 16.63
C GLY A 52 -1.79 -8.00 15.22
N ALA A 53 -2.50 -7.03 14.63
CA ALA A 53 -2.21 -6.52 13.29
C ALA A 53 -1.19 -5.37 13.32
N VAL A 54 -0.30 -5.31 12.32
CA VAL A 54 0.75 -4.28 12.24
C VAL A 54 0.87 -3.70 10.83
N ARG A 55 1.41 -2.49 10.75
CA ARG A 55 1.69 -1.79 9.49
C ARG A 55 3.18 -1.89 9.15
N LEU A 56 3.50 -2.29 7.93
CA LEU A 56 4.81 -2.08 7.34
C LEU A 56 4.86 -0.68 6.75
N ALA A 57 5.81 0.15 7.17
CA ALA A 57 5.89 1.55 6.73
C ALA A 57 6.07 1.71 5.20
N GLY A 58 6.56 0.67 4.54
CA GLY A 58 6.79 0.63 3.09
C GLY A 58 5.54 0.42 2.22
N GLY A 59 4.33 0.32 2.81
CA GLY A 59 3.10 0.25 2.01
C GLY A 59 2.28 -1.03 2.15
N CYS A 60 2.61 -1.92 3.07
CA CYS A 60 1.94 -3.20 3.32
C CYS A 60 1.43 -3.33 4.75
N SER A 61 0.72 -4.42 4.98
CA SER A 61 0.26 -4.91 6.28
C SER A 61 1.04 -6.15 6.71
N ALA A 62 0.90 -6.52 7.97
CA ALA A 62 1.47 -7.73 8.55
C ALA A 62 0.76 -8.09 9.86
N SER A 63 1.16 -9.16 10.52
CA SER A 63 0.61 -9.56 11.82
C SER A 63 1.62 -10.28 12.67
N PHE A 64 1.54 -10.10 14.00
CA PHE A 64 2.23 -10.95 14.96
C PHE A 64 1.58 -12.33 14.97
N VAL A 65 2.41 -13.37 14.81
CA VAL A 65 1.96 -14.79 14.79
C VAL A 65 2.65 -15.65 15.83
N SER A 66 3.43 -15.04 16.73
CA SER A 66 4.04 -15.70 17.87
C SER A 66 4.26 -14.73 19.04
N PRO A 67 4.49 -15.25 20.27
CA PRO A 67 4.79 -14.41 21.44
C PRO A 67 6.20 -13.80 21.40
N ASP A 68 7.05 -14.22 20.46
CA ASP A 68 8.46 -13.85 20.36
C ASP A 68 8.77 -12.97 19.12
N GLY A 69 7.83 -12.11 18.77
CA GLY A 69 8.04 -11.08 17.75
C GLY A 69 8.08 -11.57 16.31
N LEU A 70 7.65 -12.80 16.02
CA LEU A 70 7.52 -13.30 14.65
C LEU A 70 6.35 -12.60 13.95
N VAL A 71 6.62 -12.04 12.79
CA VAL A 71 5.69 -11.27 11.97
C VAL A 71 5.49 -11.98 10.64
N MET A 72 4.24 -12.26 10.28
CA MET A 72 3.84 -12.78 8.96
C MET A 72 3.46 -11.63 8.04
N THR A 73 3.96 -11.67 6.81
CA THR A 73 3.57 -10.76 5.71
C THR A 73 3.73 -11.47 4.37
N ASN A 74 3.45 -10.79 3.25
CA ASN A 74 3.70 -11.36 1.93
C ASN A 74 5.17 -11.36 1.54
N HIS A 75 5.53 -12.25 0.62
CA HIS A 75 6.83 -12.24 -0.04
C HIS A 75 7.04 -10.94 -0.81
N HIS A 76 6.06 -10.48 -1.58
CA HIS A 76 6.18 -9.23 -2.34
C HIS A 76 6.35 -7.99 -1.42
N CYS A 77 5.81 -8.01 -0.19
CA CYS A 77 6.04 -6.97 0.82
C CYS A 77 7.47 -6.99 1.38
N ALA A 78 8.05 -8.19 1.52
CA ALA A 78 9.43 -8.38 1.96
C ALA A 78 10.44 -8.31 0.81
N ARG A 79 9.98 -8.28 -0.46
CA ARG A 79 10.79 -8.38 -1.67
C ARG A 79 11.97 -7.39 -1.70
N GLY A 80 11.72 -6.13 -1.32
CA GLY A 80 12.77 -5.12 -1.24
C GLY A 80 13.90 -5.49 -0.27
N CYS A 81 13.56 -6.07 0.89
CA CYS A 81 14.54 -6.60 1.83
C CYS A 81 15.29 -7.80 1.24
N ILE A 82 14.57 -8.77 0.66
CA ILE A 82 15.15 -9.98 0.07
C ILE A 82 16.15 -9.63 -1.04
N GLU A 83 15.77 -8.68 -1.92
CA GLU A 83 16.64 -8.18 -3.00
C GLU A 83 17.89 -7.49 -2.44
N GLN A 84 17.73 -6.62 -1.45
CA GLN A 84 18.85 -5.88 -0.85
C GLN A 84 19.85 -6.78 -0.11
N LEU A 85 19.38 -7.92 0.39
CA LEU A 85 20.23 -8.96 1.00
C LEU A 85 20.84 -9.90 -0.03
N SER A 86 20.36 -9.91 -1.26
CA SER A 86 20.84 -10.77 -2.35
C SER A 86 22.07 -10.20 -3.03
N THR A 87 22.91 -11.09 -3.51
CA THR A 87 24.10 -10.78 -4.33
C THR A 87 24.10 -11.68 -5.57
N ALA A 88 24.96 -11.38 -6.55
CA ALA A 88 25.13 -12.25 -7.72
C ALA A 88 25.56 -13.68 -7.38
N LYS A 89 26.21 -13.88 -6.22
CA LYS A 89 26.62 -15.21 -5.72
C LYS A 89 25.57 -15.88 -4.85
N GLN A 90 24.68 -15.12 -4.24
CA GLN A 90 23.67 -15.60 -3.30
C GLN A 90 22.36 -14.83 -3.50
N ASP A 91 21.57 -15.31 -4.44
CA ASP A 91 20.30 -14.72 -4.82
C ASP A 91 19.16 -15.35 -4.01
N TYR A 92 18.68 -14.63 -2.98
CA TYR A 92 17.58 -15.07 -2.13
C TYR A 92 16.22 -14.94 -2.78
N LEU A 93 16.07 -14.08 -3.83
CA LEU A 93 14.83 -14.03 -4.61
C LEU A 93 14.65 -15.32 -5.42
N ALA A 94 15.72 -15.77 -6.06
CA ALA A 94 15.69 -16.96 -6.90
C ALA A 94 15.68 -18.27 -6.09
N ASN A 95 16.33 -18.30 -4.91
CA ASN A 95 16.61 -19.54 -4.18
C ASN A 95 15.89 -19.66 -2.82
N GLY A 96 15.13 -18.64 -2.45
CA GLY A 96 14.52 -18.55 -1.13
C GLY A 96 15.54 -18.27 0.00
N PHE A 97 15.03 -18.08 1.21
CA PHE A 97 15.80 -17.88 2.42
C PHE A 97 15.15 -18.55 3.62
N TYR A 98 15.92 -19.25 4.42
CA TYR A 98 15.49 -19.77 5.72
C TYR A 98 16.61 -19.67 6.75
N ALA A 99 16.39 -18.91 7.82
CA ALA A 99 17.26 -18.84 8.99
C ALA A 99 16.99 -20.05 9.92
N LYS A 100 17.88 -21.02 9.94
CA LYS A 100 17.76 -22.22 10.80
C LYS A 100 17.92 -21.90 12.27
N THR A 101 18.65 -20.83 12.57
CA THR A 101 18.88 -20.31 13.92
C THR A 101 18.53 -18.82 13.97
N GLN A 102 18.30 -18.29 15.16
CA GLN A 102 18.06 -16.87 15.37
C GLN A 102 19.26 -15.99 14.95
N ALA A 103 20.48 -16.50 15.10
CA ALA A 103 21.69 -15.80 14.70
C ALA A 103 21.83 -15.64 13.16
N GLU A 104 21.16 -16.46 12.39
CA GLU A 104 21.14 -16.40 10.92
C GLU A 104 20.10 -15.41 10.38
N GLU A 105 19.19 -14.89 11.21
CA GLU A 105 18.21 -13.90 10.82
C GLU A 105 18.90 -12.61 10.34
N LYS A 106 18.55 -12.15 9.13
CA LYS A 106 19.26 -11.04 8.46
C LYS A 106 18.47 -9.73 8.57
N GLN A 107 19.11 -8.68 9.04
CA GLN A 107 18.48 -7.36 9.16
C GLN A 107 18.07 -6.82 7.79
N CYS A 108 16.80 -6.46 7.66
CA CYS A 108 16.23 -5.80 6.50
C CYS A 108 16.56 -4.31 6.50
N PRO A 109 17.30 -3.81 5.52
CA PRO A 109 17.55 -2.38 5.42
C PRO A 109 16.26 -1.58 5.25
N ALA A 110 16.07 -0.54 6.05
CA ALA A 110 14.93 0.39 5.96
C ALA A 110 13.51 -0.21 6.16
N MET A 111 13.39 -1.47 6.63
CA MET A 111 12.09 -2.02 7.00
C MET A 111 11.69 -1.53 8.40
N GLU A 112 10.45 -1.05 8.52
CA GLU A 112 9.89 -0.58 9.77
C GLU A 112 8.51 -1.20 9.99
N VAL A 113 8.28 -1.71 11.21
CA VAL A 113 6.99 -2.28 11.67
C VAL A 113 6.37 -1.35 12.70
N ASN A 114 5.08 -1.03 12.55
CA ASN A 114 4.32 -0.17 13.45
C ASN A 114 3.09 -0.89 13.98
N GLN A 115 2.98 -1.01 15.31
CA GLN A 115 1.83 -1.57 16.03
C GLN A 115 0.97 -0.44 16.59
N LEU A 116 -0.29 -0.33 16.16
CA LEU A 116 -1.21 0.70 16.67
C LEU A 116 -1.64 0.37 18.10
N VAL A 117 -1.25 1.21 19.07
CA VAL A 117 -1.55 0.99 20.50
C VAL A 117 -2.66 1.89 21.03
N GLU A 118 -2.85 3.09 20.44
CA GLU A 118 -3.84 4.05 20.94
C GLU A 118 -4.45 4.86 19.78
N ILE A 119 -5.74 5.19 19.90
CA ILE A 119 -6.49 6.07 19.00
C ILE A 119 -7.14 7.17 19.83
N THR A 120 -6.79 8.42 19.61
CA THR A 120 -7.37 9.58 20.28
C THR A 120 -8.04 10.50 19.28
N ASP A 121 -9.27 10.91 19.54
CA ASP A 121 -9.96 11.92 18.72
C ASP A 121 -9.40 13.33 19.01
N VAL A 122 -8.88 14.00 18.01
CA VAL A 122 -8.30 15.35 18.10
C VAL A 122 -9.05 16.36 17.22
N THR A 123 -10.25 15.98 16.76
CA THR A 123 -11.05 16.78 15.82
C THR A 123 -11.35 18.16 16.35
N ASP A 124 -11.82 18.28 17.59
CA ASP A 124 -12.18 19.58 18.19
C ASP A 124 -10.97 20.50 18.35
N GLN A 125 -9.80 19.92 18.73
CA GLN A 125 -8.57 20.68 18.85
C GLN A 125 -8.17 21.31 17.50
N LEU A 126 -8.16 20.53 16.42
CA LEU A 126 -7.76 20.98 15.09
C LEU A 126 -8.78 21.96 14.49
N ASN A 127 -10.07 21.68 14.64
CA ASN A 127 -11.14 22.57 14.19
C ASN A 127 -11.10 23.93 14.89
N LYS A 128 -10.85 23.96 16.21
CA LYS A 128 -10.69 25.19 16.97
C LYS A 128 -9.50 26.02 16.49
N ALA A 129 -8.37 25.36 16.22
CA ALA A 129 -7.17 26.02 15.74
C ALA A 129 -7.35 26.64 14.34
N THR A 130 -8.19 26.05 13.49
CA THR A 130 -8.42 26.49 12.10
C THR A 130 -9.74 27.24 11.89
N GLN A 131 -10.43 27.58 12.98
CA GLN A 131 -11.73 28.24 12.94
C GLN A 131 -11.65 29.56 12.15
N SER A 132 -12.63 29.79 11.26
CA SER A 132 -12.73 30.97 10.40
C SER A 132 -11.59 31.19 9.41
N MET A 133 -10.65 30.25 9.26
CA MET A 133 -9.56 30.32 8.28
C MET A 133 -9.96 29.68 6.95
N THR A 134 -9.40 30.21 5.86
CA THR A 134 -9.61 29.68 4.50
C THR A 134 -8.31 29.66 3.70
N GLY A 135 -8.30 28.96 2.58
CA GLY A 135 -7.17 28.91 1.65
C GLY A 135 -5.86 28.53 2.34
N LYS A 136 -4.78 29.24 1.98
CA LYS A 136 -3.44 28.98 2.49
C LYS A 136 -3.35 29.03 4.02
N GLN A 137 -3.97 30.04 4.65
CA GLN A 137 -3.92 30.18 6.11
C GLN A 137 -4.50 28.96 6.82
N TYR A 138 -5.63 28.45 6.35
CA TYR A 138 -6.23 27.21 6.85
C TYR A 138 -5.26 26.03 6.73
N SER A 139 -4.69 25.82 5.53
CA SER A 139 -3.80 24.69 5.26
C SER A 139 -2.53 24.73 6.11
N ASP A 140 -1.89 25.90 6.20
CA ASP A 140 -0.65 26.07 6.97
C ASP A 140 -0.88 25.90 8.47
N THR A 141 -1.98 26.45 9.00
CA THR A 141 -2.33 26.30 10.42
C THR A 141 -2.67 24.87 10.76
N LEU A 142 -3.45 24.18 9.90
CA LEU A 142 -3.78 22.78 10.08
C LEU A 142 -2.51 21.90 10.10
N LYS A 143 -1.61 22.07 9.13
CA LYS A 143 -0.32 21.35 9.08
C LYS A 143 0.52 21.59 10.34
N ALA A 144 0.61 22.84 10.80
CA ALA A 144 1.40 23.19 11.98
C ALA A 144 0.81 22.58 13.26
N GLU A 145 -0.52 22.62 13.43
CA GLU A 145 -1.17 22.06 14.63
C GLU A 145 -1.10 20.52 14.62
N MET A 146 -1.29 19.86 13.46
CA MET A 146 -1.06 18.42 13.34
C MET A 146 0.37 18.03 13.75
N ALA A 147 1.38 18.72 13.23
CA ALA A 147 2.78 18.48 13.57
C ALA A 147 3.09 18.67 15.07
N LYS A 148 2.42 19.64 15.71
CA LYS A 148 2.53 19.90 17.14
C LYS A 148 1.92 18.75 17.96
N VAL A 149 0.73 18.27 17.58
CA VAL A 149 0.05 17.13 18.23
C VAL A 149 0.89 15.86 18.09
N GLU A 150 1.40 15.56 16.89
CA GLU A 150 2.25 14.41 16.62
C GLU A 150 3.55 14.46 17.44
N LYS A 151 4.21 15.62 17.51
CA LYS A 151 5.43 15.82 18.30
C LYS A 151 5.19 15.65 19.79
N ALA A 152 4.10 16.22 20.32
CA ALA A 152 3.74 16.07 21.73
C ALA A 152 3.46 14.62 22.12
N CYS A 153 2.80 13.86 21.25
CA CYS A 153 2.51 12.44 21.43
C CYS A 153 3.79 11.59 21.44
N ALA A 154 4.70 11.81 20.51
CA ALA A 154 5.96 11.06 20.43
C ALA A 154 6.93 11.43 21.56
N ASN A 155 6.87 12.66 22.07
CA ASN A 155 7.66 13.16 23.19
C ASN A 155 9.17 12.86 23.12
N GLY A 156 9.71 12.85 21.90
CA GLY A 156 11.14 12.56 21.66
C GLY A 156 11.54 11.09 21.75
N ASP A 157 10.60 10.17 21.98
CA ASP A 157 10.86 8.72 21.97
C ASP A 157 10.88 8.19 20.53
N ASP A 158 12.05 7.71 20.09
CA ASP A 158 12.23 7.14 18.75
C ASP A 158 11.56 5.77 18.55
N LYS A 159 11.15 5.11 19.64
CA LYS A 159 10.35 3.86 19.65
C LYS A 159 8.85 4.11 19.52
N VAL A 160 8.44 5.37 19.51
CA VAL A 160 7.04 5.81 19.34
C VAL A 160 6.89 6.56 18.02
N ARG A 161 5.83 6.25 17.29
CA ARG A 161 5.39 7.01 16.13
C ARG A 161 3.97 7.51 16.37
N CYS A 162 3.71 8.76 16.05
CA CYS A 162 2.39 9.36 16.15
C CYS A 162 2.04 10.01 14.81
N ASP A 163 0.89 9.64 14.27
CA ASP A 163 0.36 10.17 13.02
C ASP A 163 -1.05 10.74 13.26
N VAL A 164 -1.32 11.98 12.88
CA VAL A 164 -2.69 12.49 12.79
C VAL A 164 -3.30 12.02 11.48
N VAL A 165 -4.30 11.16 11.59
CA VAL A 165 -5.02 10.55 10.45
C VAL A 165 -6.24 11.40 10.14
N THR A 166 -6.30 11.90 8.91
CA THR A 166 -7.48 12.61 8.38
C THR A 166 -8.49 11.59 7.87
N LEU A 167 -9.69 11.62 8.43
CA LEU A 167 -10.79 10.74 8.07
C LEU A 167 -11.94 11.57 7.49
N TYR A 168 -12.76 10.94 6.63
CA TYR A 168 -13.92 11.58 6.01
C TYR A 168 -13.55 12.93 5.34
N GLN A 169 -12.48 12.94 4.56
CA GLN A 169 -12.01 14.13 3.83
C GLN A 169 -11.79 15.38 4.72
N GLY A 170 -11.45 15.19 6.00
CA GLY A 170 -11.26 16.28 6.97
C GLY A 170 -12.46 16.51 7.91
N GLY A 171 -13.51 15.70 7.81
CA GLY A 171 -14.63 15.73 8.75
C GLY A 171 -14.26 15.23 10.15
N LYS A 172 -13.19 14.41 10.24
CA LYS A 172 -12.68 13.87 11.50
C LYS A 172 -11.16 13.71 11.48
N TYR A 173 -10.52 13.91 12.64
CA TYR A 173 -9.08 13.74 12.83
C TYR A 173 -8.81 12.86 14.05
N ASN A 174 -8.09 11.75 13.84
CA ASN A 174 -7.67 10.87 14.92
C ASN A 174 -6.14 10.85 15.04
N LEU A 175 -5.62 10.99 16.24
CA LEU A 175 -4.21 10.77 16.57
C LEU A 175 -4.00 9.28 16.79
N TYR A 176 -3.16 8.66 15.97
CA TYR A 176 -2.79 7.25 16.06
C TYR A 176 -1.38 7.13 16.63
N LYS A 177 -1.25 6.47 17.78
CA LYS A 177 0.02 6.22 18.46
C LYS A 177 0.45 4.78 18.21
N TYR A 178 1.67 4.61 17.71
CA TYR A 178 2.25 3.33 17.38
C TYR A 178 3.49 3.04 18.22
N ARG A 179 3.67 1.77 18.61
CA ARG A 179 5.01 1.24 18.89
C ARG A 179 5.72 1.02 17.57
N ARG A 180 6.95 1.50 17.46
CA ARG A 180 7.75 1.45 16.24
C ARG A 180 8.94 0.51 16.42
N PHE A 181 9.15 -0.37 15.44
CA PHE A 181 10.27 -1.32 15.41
C PHE A 181 11.05 -1.10 14.11
N GLN A 182 12.36 -0.83 14.23
CA GLN A 182 13.26 -0.56 13.11
C GLN A 182 14.36 -1.63 12.94
N ASP A 183 14.61 -2.49 13.95
CA ASP A 183 15.40 -3.71 13.78
C ASP A 183 14.45 -4.85 13.40
N VAL A 184 14.25 -5.02 12.10
CA VAL A 184 13.41 -6.06 11.52
C VAL A 184 14.30 -7.02 10.74
N ARG A 185 14.18 -8.33 10.97
CA ARG A 185 15.06 -9.32 10.37
C ARG A 185 14.28 -10.38 9.60
N LEU A 186 14.79 -10.73 8.41
CA LEU A 186 14.24 -11.80 7.58
C LEU A 186 14.47 -13.15 8.25
N VAL A 187 13.40 -13.94 8.39
CA VAL A 187 13.39 -15.29 8.98
C VAL A 187 13.20 -16.34 7.91
N PHE A 188 12.21 -16.13 7.02
CA PHE A 188 11.86 -17.05 5.95
C PHE A 188 11.27 -16.30 4.76
N ALA A 189 11.63 -16.71 3.57
CA ALA A 189 11.00 -16.35 2.31
C ALA A 189 11.14 -17.52 1.33
N PRO A 190 10.06 -17.94 0.64
CA PRO A 190 10.15 -18.92 -0.46
C PRO A 190 10.84 -18.31 -1.68
N GLU A 191 11.08 -19.09 -2.70
CA GLU A 191 11.54 -18.63 -4.00
C GLU A 191 10.48 -17.75 -4.66
N HIS A 192 10.91 -16.71 -5.35
CA HIS A 192 10.01 -15.80 -6.07
C HIS A 192 9.09 -16.53 -7.07
N ALA A 193 9.59 -17.59 -7.71
CA ALA A 193 8.85 -18.34 -8.72
C ALA A 193 7.59 -19.03 -8.18
N ILE A 194 7.49 -19.29 -6.87
CA ILE A 194 6.26 -19.79 -6.25
C ILE A 194 5.50 -18.69 -5.49
N ALA A 195 6.21 -17.68 -5.00
CA ALA A 195 5.58 -16.55 -4.34
C ALA A 195 4.81 -15.64 -5.32
N PHE A 196 5.13 -15.71 -6.60
CA PHE A 196 4.46 -14.99 -7.70
C PHE A 196 4.35 -15.90 -8.92
N PHE A 197 3.76 -17.08 -8.70
CA PHE A 197 3.57 -18.08 -9.74
C PHE A 197 2.50 -17.61 -10.75
N GLY A 198 2.78 -17.78 -12.04
CA GLY A 198 1.96 -17.21 -13.12
C GLY A 198 2.29 -15.76 -13.47
N GLY A 199 3.03 -15.05 -12.63
CA GLY A 199 3.54 -13.70 -12.94
C GLY A 199 2.47 -12.66 -13.23
N ASP A 200 2.78 -11.68 -14.11
CA ASP A 200 1.83 -10.64 -14.52
C ASP A 200 0.54 -11.17 -15.17
N PRO A 201 0.53 -12.25 -15.98
CA PRO A 201 -0.70 -12.87 -16.46
C PRO A 201 -1.72 -13.17 -15.36
N ASP A 202 -1.30 -13.82 -14.27
CA ASP A 202 -2.19 -14.25 -13.17
C ASP A 202 -2.37 -13.17 -12.08
N ASN A 203 -1.62 -12.07 -12.13
CA ASN A 203 -1.75 -10.99 -11.17
C ASN A 203 -3.16 -10.36 -11.24
N PHE A 204 -3.82 -10.17 -10.10
CA PHE A 204 -5.24 -9.79 -9.98
C PHE A 204 -6.24 -10.77 -10.63
N GLU A 205 -5.86 -12.03 -10.79
CA GLU A 205 -6.77 -13.07 -11.31
C GLU A 205 -7.07 -14.12 -10.22
N PHE A 206 -8.15 -14.88 -10.42
CA PHE A 206 -8.46 -16.08 -9.66
C PHE A 206 -9.23 -17.07 -10.56
N PRO A 207 -8.90 -18.34 -10.59
CA PRO A 207 -8.10 -19.15 -9.65
C PRO A 207 -6.61 -18.78 -9.61
N ARG A 208 -5.99 -18.90 -8.40
CA ARG A 208 -4.61 -18.55 -8.14
C ARG A 208 -3.88 -19.69 -7.41
N TYR A 209 -2.54 -19.77 -7.54
CA TYR A 209 -1.71 -20.84 -6.96
C TYR A 209 -0.39 -20.32 -6.38
N ASP A 210 -0.44 -19.20 -5.67
CA ASP A 210 0.73 -18.53 -5.12
C ASP A 210 0.98 -18.88 -3.66
N LEU A 211 2.25 -19.03 -3.30
CA LEU A 211 2.70 -19.04 -1.91
C LEU A 211 3.35 -17.68 -1.55
N ASP A 212 2.56 -16.61 -1.62
CA ASP A 212 3.04 -15.25 -1.35
C ASP A 212 3.08 -14.97 0.15
N VAL A 213 4.05 -15.56 0.84
CA VAL A 213 4.27 -15.44 2.29
C VAL A 213 5.74 -15.21 2.60
N SER A 214 6.02 -14.42 3.62
CA SER A 214 7.33 -14.30 4.26
C SER A 214 7.16 -14.11 5.76
N PHE A 215 8.17 -14.51 6.51
CA PHE A 215 8.25 -14.24 7.95
C PHE A 215 9.46 -13.35 8.23
N VAL A 216 9.23 -12.32 9.03
CA VAL A 216 10.25 -11.47 9.59
C VAL A 216 10.12 -11.45 11.10
N ARG A 217 11.13 -10.97 11.82
CA ARG A 217 11.06 -10.82 13.28
C ARG A 217 11.46 -9.42 13.69
N VAL A 218 10.70 -8.86 14.64
CA VAL A 218 11.03 -7.57 15.23
C VAL A 218 11.93 -7.75 16.44
N TYR A 219 12.94 -6.88 16.50
CA TYR A 219 13.94 -6.83 17.56
C TYR A 219 13.92 -5.46 18.24
N GLN A 220 14.24 -5.45 19.51
CA GLN A 220 14.51 -4.26 20.28
C GLN A 220 15.69 -4.56 21.21
N ASP A 221 16.68 -3.65 21.26
CA ASP A 221 17.88 -3.82 22.08
C ASP A 221 18.58 -5.17 21.78
N LYS A 222 18.63 -5.57 20.50
CA LYS A 222 19.22 -6.81 19.96
C LYS A 222 18.53 -8.11 20.42
N GLN A 223 17.36 -8.03 21.06
CA GLN A 223 16.57 -9.19 21.47
C GLN A 223 15.24 -9.21 20.73
N PRO A 224 14.66 -10.39 20.41
CA PRO A 224 13.30 -10.50 19.93
C PRO A 224 12.33 -9.84 20.88
N VAL A 225 11.38 -9.09 20.34
CA VAL A 225 10.36 -8.40 21.12
C VAL A 225 9.32 -9.40 21.63
N LYS A 226 8.92 -9.29 22.90
CA LYS A 226 7.77 -10.02 23.40
C LYS A 226 6.48 -9.38 22.92
N THR A 227 5.62 -10.19 22.28
CA THR A 227 4.36 -9.77 21.66
C THR A 227 3.22 -10.61 22.23
N PRO A 228 2.63 -10.21 23.37
CA PRO A 228 1.55 -10.97 24.00
C PRO A 228 0.27 -11.02 23.15
N ASP A 229 0.05 -9.96 22.36
CA ASP A 229 -1.08 -9.84 21.45
C ASP A 229 -0.68 -10.32 20.05
N TYR A 230 -0.75 -11.64 19.84
CA TYR A 230 -0.49 -12.28 18.54
C TYR A 230 -1.66 -13.18 18.16
N PHE A 231 -1.78 -13.48 16.87
CA PHE A 231 -2.79 -14.40 16.36
C PHE A 231 -2.28 -15.83 16.40
N LYS A 232 -3.09 -16.72 16.99
CA LYS A 232 -2.83 -18.15 16.92
C LYS A 232 -3.14 -18.67 15.53
N TRP A 233 -2.49 -19.76 15.15
CA TRP A 233 -2.74 -20.43 13.89
C TRP A 233 -3.95 -21.34 13.99
N SER A 234 -4.89 -21.26 13.03
CA SER A 234 -6.05 -22.14 12.99
C SER A 234 -5.64 -23.59 12.70
N GLU A 235 -6.31 -24.55 13.31
CA GLU A 235 -6.08 -25.96 13.04
C GLU A 235 -6.64 -26.42 11.69
N HIS A 236 -7.65 -25.72 11.17
CA HIS A 236 -8.43 -26.18 10.01
C HIS A 236 -8.46 -25.21 8.83
N GLY A 237 -7.79 -24.06 8.96
CA GLY A 237 -7.80 -23.02 7.92
C GLY A 237 -9.19 -22.46 7.59
N ALA A 238 -9.32 -21.82 6.42
CA ALA A 238 -10.55 -21.19 5.96
C ALA A 238 -11.52 -22.21 5.33
N LYS A 239 -12.83 -22.07 5.59
CA LYS A 239 -13.88 -22.92 5.02
C LYS A 239 -14.89 -22.10 4.23
N GLU A 240 -15.47 -22.68 3.18
CA GLU A 240 -16.54 -22.04 2.41
C GLU A 240 -17.68 -21.57 3.33
N ASN A 241 -18.16 -20.34 3.11
CA ASN A 241 -19.16 -19.63 3.89
C ASN A 241 -18.74 -19.24 5.33
N GLU A 242 -17.50 -19.46 5.74
CA GLU A 242 -17.00 -19.01 7.05
C GLU A 242 -16.87 -17.48 7.10
N LEU A 243 -17.35 -16.87 8.21
CA LEU A 243 -17.14 -15.45 8.50
C LEU A 243 -15.64 -15.19 8.73
N THR A 244 -15.11 -14.22 8.03
CA THR A 244 -13.71 -13.79 8.11
C THR A 244 -13.59 -12.30 8.38
N PHE A 245 -12.50 -11.91 9.02
CA PHE A 245 -12.11 -10.53 9.24
C PHE A 245 -10.71 -10.31 8.65
N VAL A 246 -10.53 -9.19 7.97
CA VAL A 246 -9.22 -8.73 7.48
C VAL A 246 -8.83 -7.49 8.26
N ALA A 247 -7.70 -7.57 8.98
CA ALA A 247 -7.15 -6.48 9.78
C ALA A 247 -5.90 -5.94 9.10
N GLY A 248 -6.00 -4.82 8.40
CA GLY A 248 -4.90 -4.31 7.59
C GLY A 248 -4.82 -2.80 7.48
N ASN A 249 -3.96 -2.35 6.58
CA ASN A 249 -3.69 -0.93 6.35
C ASN A 249 -3.97 -0.61 4.87
N PRO A 250 -5.25 -0.51 4.47
CA PRO A 250 -5.61 -0.18 3.11
C PRO A 250 -5.02 1.17 2.71
N GLY A 251 -4.40 1.23 1.54
CA GLY A 251 -3.61 2.36 1.09
C GLY A 251 -4.45 3.61 0.89
N ARG A 252 -5.23 3.64 -0.17
CA ARG A 252 -6.10 4.77 -0.51
C ARG A 252 -7.33 4.28 -1.28
N THR A 253 -8.49 4.87 -0.96
CA THR A 253 -9.67 4.85 -1.81
C THR A 253 -10.11 6.26 -2.14
N SER A 254 -10.95 6.37 -3.15
CA SER A 254 -11.45 7.63 -3.72
C SER A 254 -12.98 7.57 -3.86
N ARG A 255 -13.64 6.94 -2.88
CA ARG A 255 -15.10 6.67 -2.92
C ARG A 255 -15.94 7.91 -2.62
N ALA A 256 -15.37 8.82 -1.81
CA ALA A 256 -16.00 10.06 -1.39
C ALA A 256 -15.60 11.29 -2.24
N LEU A 257 -14.86 11.10 -3.34
CA LEU A 257 -14.52 12.18 -4.26
C LEU A 257 -15.76 12.71 -5.00
N THR A 258 -15.72 14.01 -5.30
CA THR A 258 -16.74 14.65 -6.15
C THR A 258 -16.62 14.20 -7.61
N ILE A 259 -17.69 14.40 -8.37
CA ILE A 259 -17.71 14.05 -9.80
C ILE A 259 -16.63 14.82 -10.57
N ALA A 260 -16.37 16.08 -10.24
CA ALA A 260 -15.30 16.87 -10.88
C ALA A 260 -13.90 16.23 -10.67
N GLU A 261 -13.60 15.73 -9.46
CA GLU A 261 -12.36 15.02 -9.18
C GLU A 261 -12.28 13.68 -9.94
N LEU A 262 -13.39 12.92 -9.98
CA LEU A 262 -13.44 11.65 -10.71
C LEU A 262 -13.28 11.85 -12.23
N GLU A 263 -13.86 12.92 -12.80
CA GLU A 263 -13.69 13.29 -14.21
C GLU A 263 -12.25 13.67 -14.51
N TYR A 264 -11.59 14.47 -13.65
CA TYR A 264 -10.18 14.77 -13.79
C TYR A 264 -9.32 13.49 -13.78
N ILE A 265 -9.60 12.55 -12.87
CA ILE A 265 -8.89 11.27 -12.81
C ILE A 265 -9.11 10.48 -14.09
N ARG A 266 -10.37 10.32 -14.53
CA ARG A 266 -10.75 9.52 -15.70
C ARG A 266 -10.17 10.08 -16.99
N ASP A 267 -10.31 11.38 -17.22
CA ASP A 267 -10.08 11.98 -18.53
C ASP A 267 -8.68 12.58 -18.70
N VAL A 268 -8.01 12.92 -17.59
CA VAL A 268 -6.73 13.65 -17.61
C VAL A 268 -5.60 12.85 -16.95
N SER A 269 -5.78 12.43 -15.70
CA SER A 269 -4.69 11.85 -14.93
C SER A 269 -4.38 10.42 -15.35
N MET A 270 -5.39 9.55 -15.42
CA MET A 270 -5.22 8.13 -15.66
C MET A 270 -4.66 7.81 -17.06
N PRO A 271 -5.14 8.42 -18.17
CA PRO A 271 -4.57 8.18 -19.50
C PRO A 271 -3.08 8.47 -19.56
N LYS A 272 -2.63 9.56 -18.92
CA LYS A 272 -1.21 9.92 -18.88
C LYS A 272 -0.37 8.98 -18.01
N THR A 273 -0.94 8.50 -16.90
CA THR A 273 -0.32 7.50 -16.04
C THR A 273 -0.10 6.19 -16.77
N LEU A 274 -1.12 5.69 -17.49
CA LEU A 274 -1.05 4.46 -18.27
C LEU A 274 0.02 4.56 -19.37
N MET A 275 0.07 5.68 -20.09
CA MET A 275 1.09 5.91 -21.11
C MET A 275 2.51 5.91 -20.52
N TYR A 276 2.73 6.66 -19.43
CA TYR A 276 4.03 6.72 -18.75
C TYR A 276 4.50 5.35 -18.25
N LEU A 277 3.62 4.59 -17.59
CA LEU A 277 3.96 3.25 -17.08
C LEU A 277 4.22 2.25 -18.21
N SER A 278 3.46 2.32 -19.30
CA SER A 278 3.68 1.45 -20.48
C SER A 278 5.05 1.71 -21.11
N GLU A 279 5.44 2.97 -21.29
CA GLU A 279 6.74 3.33 -21.83
C GLU A 279 7.88 2.96 -20.88
N LEU A 280 7.70 3.17 -19.57
CA LEU A 280 8.67 2.78 -18.54
C LEU A 280 8.87 1.27 -18.52
N ARG A 281 7.78 0.47 -18.62
CA ARG A 281 7.87 -0.99 -18.77
C ARG A 281 8.70 -1.38 -19.97
N GLY A 282 8.45 -0.75 -21.12
CA GLY A 282 9.23 -0.99 -22.35
C GLY A 282 10.72 -0.72 -22.15
N MET A 283 11.08 0.40 -21.52
CA MET A 283 12.48 0.74 -21.21
C MET A 283 13.13 -0.32 -20.30
N ILE A 284 12.44 -0.76 -19.23
CA ILE A 284 12.98 -1.76 -18.31
C ILE A 284 13.15 -3.11 -19.01
N THR A 285 12.17 -3.54 -19.78
CA THR A 285 12.24 -4.80 -20.57
C THR A 285 13.42 -4.81 -21.51
N GLU A 286 13.68 -3.69 -22.20
CA GLU A 286 14.83 -3.54 -23.09
C GLU A 286 16.16 -3.53 -22.32
N PHE A 287 16.19 -2.91 -21.14
CA PHE A 287 17.35 -2.97 -20.24
C PHE A 287 17.66 -4.40 -19.80
N GLN A 288 16.66 -5.22 -19.49
CA GLN A 288 16.82 -6.63 -19.07
C GLN A 288 17.45 -7.51 -20.15
N LYS A 289 17.21 -7.24 -21.44
CA LYS A 289 17.79 -7.99 -22.55
C LYS A 289 19.31 -7.87 -22.65
N ARG A 290 19.92 -6.90 -21.97
CA ARG A 290 21.37 -6.71 -21.99
C ARG A 290 22.14 -7.79 -21.25
N GLY A 291 21.50 -8.55 -20.33
CA GLY A 291 22.11 -9.70 -19.68
C GLY A 291 21.45 -10.11 -18.36
N PRO A 292 21.89 -11.25 -17.77
CA PRO A 292 21.29 -11.80 -16.54
C PRO A 292 21.39 -10.85 -15.33
N GLU A 293 22.50 -10.11 -15.20
CA GLU A 293 22.67 -9.14 -14.11
C GLU A 293 21.70 -7.97 -14.26
N GLN A 294 21.49 -7.44 -15.49
CA GLN A 294 20.55 -6.39 -15.74
C GLN A 294 19.11 -6.85 -15.47
N LYS A 295 18.78 -8.11 -15.79
CA LYS A 295 17.50 -8.72 -15.41
C LYS A 295 17.36 -8.76 -13.88
N ARG A 296 18.38 -9.25 -13.16
CA ARG A 296 18.37 -9.35 -11.70
C ARG A 296 18.15 -7.99 -11.01
N ILE A 297 18.97 -6.97 -11.35
CA ILE A 297 18.96 -5.66 -10.68
C ILE A 297 17.74 -4.79 -11.00
N SER A 298 16.98 -5.13 -12.04
CA SER A 298 15.78 -4.39 -12.45
C SER A 298 14.47 -5.14 -12.23
N SER A 299 14.51 -6.38 -11.75
CA SER A 299 13.33 -7.24 -11.63
C SER A 299 12.28 -6.67 -10.65
N ASN A 300 12.73 -6.07 -9.55
CA ASN A 300 11.81 -5.43 -8.59
C ASN A 300 11.15 -4.17 -9.17
N LEU A 301 11.90 -3.39 -9.94
CA LEU A 301 11.35 -2.22 -10.63
C LEU A 301 10.32 -2.63 -11.69
N LEU A 302 10.61 -3.67 -12.49
CA LEU A 302 9.66 -4.21 -13.48
C LEU A 302 8.37 -4.68 -12.81
N PHE A 303 8.48 -5.51 -11.75
CA PHE A 303 7.34 -5.97 -10.97
C PHE A 303 6.44 -4.81 -10.51
N GLY A 304 7.04 -3.76 -9.92
CA GLY A 304 6.25 -2.59 -9.47
C GLY A 304 5.58 -1.84 -10.62
N VAL A 305 6.22 -1.74 -11.78
CA VAL A 305 5.68 -1.05 -12.96
C VAL A 305 4.55 -1.86 -13.61
N GLU A 306 4.68 -3.17 -13.76
CA GLU A 306 3.65 -4.05 -14.31
C GLU A 306 2.42 -4.09 -13.41
N ASN A 307 2.61 -4.30 -12.11
CA ASN A 307 1.54 -4.24 -11.12
C ASN A 307 0.81 -2.88 -11.15
N GLY A 308 1.55 -1.78 -11.17
CA GLY A 308 0.99 -0.43 -11.25
C GLY A 308 0.23 -0.17 -12.55
N LEU A 309 0.72 -0.68 -13.67
CA LEU A 309 0.06 -0.56 -14.98
C LEU A 309 -1.27 -1.33 -15.01
N LYS A 310 -1.29 -2.60 -14.58
CA LYS A 310 -2.50 -3.44 -14.54
C LYS A 310 -3.54 -2.86 -13.58
N ALA A 311 -3.12 -2.47 -12.37
CA ALA A 311 -4.01 -1.82 -11.41
C ALA A 311 -4.58 -0.49 -11.93
N SER A 312 -3.75 0.35 -12.57
CA SER A 312 -4.22 1.62 -13.14
C SER A 312 -5.19 1.40 -14.30
N LYS A 313 -4.97 0.36 -15.12
CA LYS A 313 -5.87 0.00 -16.21
C LYS A 313 -7.26 -0.40 -15.67
N GLY A 314 -7.33 -1.33 -14.72
CA GLY A 314 -8.62 -1.75 -14.15
C GLY A 314 -9.36 -0.62 -13.43
N ARG A 315 -8.64 0.26 -12.71
CA ARG A 315 -9.23 1.47 -12.11
C ARG A 315 -9.80 2.42 -13.17
N HIS A 316 -9.08 2.61 -14.27
CA HIS A 316 -9.55 3.45 -15.37
C HIS A 316 -10.79 2.85 -16.06
N GLU A 317 -10.78 1.55 -16.31
CA GLU A 317 -11.92 0.82 -16.88
C GLU A 317 -13.18 0.95 -16.00
N ALA A 318 -13.04 0.88 -14.67
CA ALA A 318 -14.14 1.11 -13.75
C ALA A 318 -14.75 2.52 -13.89
N LEU A 319 -13.94 3.57 -14.08
CA LEU A 319 -14.44 4.93 -14.30
C LEU A 319 -15.03 5.13 -15.70
N LEU A 320 -14.64 4.31 -16.68
CA LEU A 320 -15.20 4.30 -18.03
C LEU A 320 -16.53 3.53 -18.12
N ASP A 321 -16.83 2.67 -17.13
CA ASP A 321 -18.12 1.99 -17.05
C ASP A 321 -19.25 3.00 -16.85
N LYS A 322 -20.12 3.11 -17.84
CA LYS A 322 -21.20 4.10 -17.88
C LYS A 322 -22.22 3.93 -16.77
N LYS A 323 -22.53 2.68 -16.39
CA LYS A 323 -23.50 2.37 -15.34
C LYS A 323 -22.94 2.72 -13.97
N PHE A 324 -21.71 2.32 -13.73
CA PHE A 324 -20.98 2.65 -12.50
C PHE A 324 -20.84 4.17 -12.35
N PHE A 325 -20.33 4.86 -13.36
CA PHE A 325 -20.13 6.32 -13.30
C PHE A 325 -21.45 7.07 -13.10
N ALA A 326 -22.53 6.66 -13.80
CA ALA A 326 -23.86 7.24 -13.62
C ALA A 326 -24.40 7.07 -12.19
N SER A 327 -24.07 5.96 -11.50
CA SER A 327 -24.44 5.77 -10.10
C SER A 327 -23.74 6.78 -9.17
N LYS A 328 -22.48 7.12 -9.44
CA LYS A 328 -21.75 8.17 -8.72
C LYS A 328 -22.35 9.55 -8.93
N VAL A 329 -22.66 9.86 -10.18
CA VAL A 329 -23.36 11.13 -10.54
C VAL A 329 -24.69 11.24 -9.79
N ALA A 330 -25.50 10.19 -9.79
CA ALA A 330 -26.78 10.16 -9.09
C ALA A 330 -26.62 10.35 -7.57
N ALA A 331 -25.62 9.72 -6.96
CA ALA A 331 -25.35 9.86 -5.53
C ALA A 331 -24.95 11.30 -5.15
N GLU A 332 -24.07 11.95 -5.93
CA GLU A 332 -23.73 13.36 -5.71
C GLU A 332 -24.94 14.28 -5.91
N GLN A 333 -25.72 14.07 -6.96
CA GLN A 333 -26.92 14.87 -7.21
C GLN A 333 -27.94 14.75 -6.08
N GLU A 334 -28.14 13.55 -5.51
CA GLU A 334 -29.05 13.35 -4.39
C GLU A 334 -28.54 14.05 -3.12
N LEU A 335 -27.22 14.02 -2.84
CA LEU A 335 -26.61 14.75 -1.74
C LEU A 335 -26.80 16.26 -1.92
N ARG A 336 -26.47 16.80 -3.10
CA ARG A 336 -26.63 18.24 -3.41
C ARG A 336 -28.10 18.68 -3.29
N LYS A 337 -29.05 17.87 -3.78
CA LYS A 337 -30.47 18.14 -3.65
C LYS A 337 -30.93 18.25 -2.20
N LYS A 338 -30.46 17.36 -1.31
CA LYS A 338 -30.76 17.43 0.13
C LYS A 338 -30.17 18.67 0.78
N VAL A 339 -28.95 19.05 0.41
CA VAL A 339 -28.32 20.31 0.86
C VAL A 339 -29.14 21.52 0.40
N ASP A 340 -29.55 21.58 -0.87
CA ASP A 340 -30.31 22.69 -1.43
C ASP A 340 -31.71 22.84 -0.84
N ALA A 341 -32.31 21.75 -0.40
CA ALA A 341 -33.62 21.76 0.26
C ALA A 341 -33.63 22.40 1.66
N ASN A 342 -32.47 22.53 2.31
CA ASN A 342 -32.33 23.16 3.61
C ASN A 342 -31.55 24.49 3.48
N PRO A 343 -32.19 25.65 3.74
CA PRO A 343 -31.56 26.98 3.56
C PRO A 343 -30.24 27.17 4.33
N GLU A 344 -30.14 26.67 5.57
CA GLU A 344 -28.93 26.77 6.36
C GLU A 344 -27.80 25.91 5.80
N MET A 345 -28.11 24.67 5.38
CA MET A 345 -27.14 23.78 4.73
C MET A 345 -26.70 24.34 3.38
N LYS A 346 -27.64 24.87 2.59
CA LYS A 346 -27.37 25.52 1.29
C LYS A 346 -26.37 26.66 1.45
N LYS A 347 -26.60 27.54 2.40
CA LYS A 347 -25.71 28.69 2.71
C LYS A 347 -24.31 28.21 3.09
N LYS A 348 -24.21 27.08 3.80
CA LYS A 348 -22.97 26.59 4.38
C LYS A 348 -22.15 25.72 3.42
N TYR A 349 -22.81 24.93 2.56
CA TYR A 349 -22.15 23.85 1.81
C TYR A 349 -22.27 23.94 0.29
N ALA A 350 -23.31 24.58 -0.27
CA ALA A 350 -23.63 24.44 -1.70
C ALA A 350 -22.51 24.87 -2.66
N ALA A 351 -21.70 25.86 -2.28
CA ALA A 351 -20.60 26.34 -3.12
C ALA A 351 -19.40 25.37 -3.19
N ALA A 352 -19.30 24.40 -2.26
CA ALA A 352 -18.10 23.57 -2.12
C ALA A 352 -17.78 22.75 -3.37
N TRP A 353 -18.79 22.18 -4.01
CA TRP A 353 -18.58 21.38 -5.25
C TRP A 353 -18.06 22.21 -6.41
N ASP A 354 -18.59 23.44 -6.58
CA ASP A 354 -18.18 24.33 -7.67
C ASP A 354 -16.77 24.86 -7.45
N GLU A 355 -16.38 25.12 -6.20
CA GLU A 355 -14.99 25.50 -5.86
C GLU A 355 -13.99 24.36 -6.11
N ILE A 356 -14.36 23.09 -5.81
CA ILE A 356 -13.55 21.92 -6.17
C ILE A 356 -13.41 21.83 -7.69
N ALA A 357 -14.49 21.95 -8.43
CA ALA A 357 -14.46 21.89 -9.91
C ALA A 357 -13.56 22.98 -10.53
N LYS A 358 -13.59 24.20 -9.99
CA LYS A 358 -12.66 25.27 -10.42
C LYS A 358 -11.20 24.96 -10.11
N ALA A 359 -10.92 24.40 -8.95
CA ALA A 359 -9.56 24.00 -8.55
C ALA A 359 -9.03 22.86 -9.45
N GLU A 360 -9.87 21.87 -9.78
CA GLU A 360 -9.51 20.81 -10.74
C GLU A 360 -9.22 21.35 -12.14
N ALA A 361 -9.98 22.33 -12.63
CA ALA A 361 -9.70 23.01 -13.89
C ALA A 361 -8.36 23.75 -13.88
N GLN A 362 -7.95 24.33 -12.74
CA GLN A 362 -6.62 24.92 -12.56
C GLN A 362 -5.52 23.83 -12.56
N LEU A 363 -5.76 22.69 -11.91
CA LEU A 363 -4.83 21.57 -11.86
C LEU A 363 -4.50 21.04 -13.26
N VAL A 364 -5.47 20.98 -14.18
CA VAL A 364 -5.23 20.58 -15.57
C VAL A 364 -4.08 21.39 -16.20
N ASN A 365 -4.05 22.70 -15.97
CA ASN A 365 -3.04 23.61 -16.51
C ASN A 365 -1.66 23.46 -15.81
N LEU A 366 -1.66 23.17 -14.52
CA LEU A 366 -0.43 23.06 -13.71
C LEU A 366 0.19 21.65 -13.79
N ARG A 367 -0.57 20.67 -14.22
CA ARG A 367 -0.25 19.24 -14.09
C ARG A 367 1.10 18.84 -14.67
N LYS A 368 1.46 19.33 -15.87
CA LYS A 368 2.73 18.95 -16.50
C LYS A 368 3.93 19.40 -15.68
N ASP A 369 3.94 20.66 -15.26
CA ASP A 369 5.01 21.21 -14.42
C ASP A 369 5.07 20.49 -13.06
N LEU A 370 3.90 20.25 -12.44
CA LEU A 370 3.81 19.54 -11.18
C LEU A 370 4.40 18.12 -11.29
N ASN A 371 4.00 17.34 -12.28
CA ASN A 371 4.43 15.95 -12.43
C ASN A 371 5.92 15.85 -12.80
N TYR A 372 6.37 16.64 -13.79
CA TYR A 372 7.72 16.49 -14.35
C TYR A 372 8.79 17.25 -13.58
N ILE A 373 8.44 18.32 -12.87
CA ILE A 373 9.41 19.14 -12.13
C ILE A 373 9.36 18.81 -10.64
N GLU A 374 8.20 18.98 -9.97
CA GLU A 374 8.15 18.78 -8.51
C GLU A 374 8.01 17.31 -8.12
N GLN A 375 7.11 16.55 -8.75
CA GLN A 375 6.88 15.14 -8.41
C GLN A 375 7.96 14.19 -8.98
N GLY A 376 8.88 14.71 -9.77
CA GLY A 376 10.10 14.04 -10.14
C GLY A 376 10.01 13.06 -11.30
N GLN A 377 8.90 12.99 -12.05
CA GLN A 377 8.83 12.14 -13.25
C GLN A 377 9.90 12.52 -14.30
N GLY A 378 10.30 13.80 -14.36
CA GLY A 378 11.35 14.27 -15.25
C GLY A 378 12.79 13.98 -14.80
N LEU A 379 12.98 13.56 -13.54
CA LEU A 379 14.30 13.33 -12.92
C LEU A 379 14.29 12.06 -12.05
N SER A 380 13.57 11.02 -12.47
CA SER A 380 13.36 9.81 -11.69
C SER A 380 14.61 8.92 -11.65
N SER A 381 15.35 8.99 -10.54
CA SER A 381 16.42 8.05 -10.19
C SER A 381 16.58 8.00 -8.66
N THR A 382 17.16 6.93 -8.13
CA THR A 382 17.42 6.80 -6.69
C THR A 382 18.41 7.86 -6.21
N LEU A 383 19.47 8.08 -6.98
CA LEU A 383 20.50 9.08 -6.66
C LEU A 383 19.94 10.50 -6.66
N PHE A 384 19.04 10.83 -7.61
CA PHE A 384 18.41 12.15 -7.62
C PHE A 384 17.45 12.33 -6.44
N GLY A 385 16.68 11.30 -6.07
CA GLY A 385 15.83 11.32 -4.87
C GLY A 385 16.62 11.60 -3.59
N ILE A 386 17.78 10.94 -3.43
CA ILE A 386 18.72 11.16 -2.33
C ILE A 386 19.23 12.61 -2.34
N ALA A 387 19.70 13.09 -3.51
CA ALA A 387 20.20 14.45 -3.65
C ALA A 387 19.14 15.52 -3.32
N LYS A 388 17.92 15.36 -3.86
CA LYS A 388 16.77 16.26 -3.56
C LYS A 388 16.46 16.27 -2.06
N THR A 389 16.50 15.10 -1.41
CA THR A 389 16.27 14.99 0.04
C THR A 389 17.34 15.71 0.83
N LEU A 390 18.62 15.57 0.48
CA LEU A 390 19.73 16.26 1.15
C LEU A 390 19.68 17.78 0.97
N VAL A 391 19.41 18.25 -0.24
CA VAL A 391 19.23 19.68 -0.55
C VAL A 391 18.12 20.25 0.30
N ARG A 392 16.95 19.60 0.30
CA ARG A 392 15.78 20.05 1.07
C ARG A 392 15.99 19.95 2.58
N ALA A 393 16.66 18.90 3.06
CA ALA A 393 16.98 18.76 4.49
C ALA A 393 17.82 19.96 5.00
N GLY A 394 18.78 20.44 4.21
CA GLY A 394 19.57 21.62 4.53
C GLY A 394 18.75 22.88 4.77
N ASP A 395 17.65 23.05 4.03
CA ASP A 395 16.76 24.20 4.14
C ASP A 395 15.62 24.00 5.16
N GLU A 396 15.12 22.77 5.31
CA GLU A 396 13.94 22.50 6.13
C GLU A 396 14.26 22.26 7.61
N LEU A 397 15.32 21.51 7.91
CA LEU A 397 15.63 21.14 9.30
C LEU A 397 15.91 22.34 10.23
N PRO A 398 16.51 23.47 9.77
CA PRO A 398 16.66 24.67 10.59
C PRO A 398 15.36 25.39 10.96
N LYS A 399 14.25 25.14 10.22
CA LYS A 399 12.96 25.76 10.47
C LYS A 399 12.26 25.16 11.69
N ASP A 400 11.31 25.88 12.25
CA ASP A 400 10.40 25.34 13.24
C ASP A 400 9.60 24.17 12.66
N ASN A 401 9.32 23.14 13.48
CA ASN A 401 8.69 21.89 13.05
C ASN A 401 7.40 22.11 12.23
N GLY A 402 6.54 23.03 12.65
CA GLY A 402 5.26 23.34 11.96
C GLY A 402 5.43 24.10 10.63
N GLN A 403 6.61 24.67 10.37
CA GLN A 403 6.92 25.40 9.13
C GLN A 403 7.63 24.54 8.07
N ARG A 404 8.07 23.34 8.46
CA ARG A 404 8.76 22.42 7.55
C ARG A 404 7.79 21.80 6.55
N LEU A 405 8.32 21.40 5.42
CA LEU A 405 7.64 20.45 4.54
C LEU A 405 7.32 19.18 5.35
N ARG A 406 6.15 18.59 5.16
CA ARG A 406 5.64 17.48 5.98
C ARG A 406 6.63 16.31 6.08
N GLU A 407 7.33 16.00 5.01
CA GLU A 407 8.32 14.93 4.95
C GLU A 407 9.57 15.18 5.84
N PHE A 408 9.77 16.43 6.29
CA PHE A 408 10.89 16.84 7.17
C PHE A 408 10.45 17.17 8.60
N ASN A 409 9.19 16.99 8.96
CA ASN A 409 8.76 17.19 10.33
C ASN A 409 9.38 16.16 11.29
N ASP A 410 9.38 16.44 12.59
CA ASP A 410 10.04 15.62 13.60
C ASP A 410 9.51 14.17 13.61
N ALA A 411 8.21 13.96 13.38
CA ALA A 411 7.59 12.63 13.35
C ALA A 411 8.10 11.75 12.19
N ASN A 412 8.44 12.35 11.06
CA ASN A 412 8.89 11.64 9.86
C ASN A 412 10.42 11.49 9.77
N GLN A 413 11.21 12.24 10.56
CA GLN A 413 12.68 12.19 10.48
C GLN A 413 13.28 10.80 10.66
N PRO A 414 12.83 9.92 11.60
CA PRO A 414 13.40 8.60 11.72
C PRO A 414 13.23 7.74 10.46
N ALA A 415 12.08 7.77 9.82
CA ALA A 415 11.84 7.06 8.56
C ALA A 415 12.67 7.67 7.42
N LEU A 416 12.74 9.00 7.34
CA LEU A 416 13.59 9.71 6.38
C LEU A 416 15.06 9.29 6.50
N LYS A 417 15.60 9.27 7.71
CA LYS A 417 16.99 8.85 7.97
C LYS A 417 17.23 7.38 7.63
N ALA A 418 16.30 6.49 7.99
CA ALA A 418 16.38 5.07 7.67
C ALA A 418 16.47 4.84 6.15
N GLN A 419 15.67 5.57 5.36
CA GLN A 419 15.72 5.51 3.90
C GLN A 419 17.00 6.16 3.34
N LEU A 420 17.35 7.35 3.82
CA LEU A 420 18.49 8.12 3.34
C LEU A 420 19.82 7.40 3.60
N PHE A 421 19.95 6.70 4.71
CA PHE A 421 21.16 5.97 5.11
C PHE A 421 21.07 4.47 4.86
N SER A 422 20.07 4.02 4.12
CA SER A 422 19.96 2.61 3.72
C SER A 422 21.21 2.14 2.98
N PRO A 423 21.83 0.99 3.39
CA PRO A 423 22.96 0.42 2.69
C PRO A 423 22.57 -0.34 1.42
N ALA A 424 21.33 -0.27 1.00
CA ALA A 424 20.84 -0.92 -0.22
C ALA A 424 21.70 -0.56 -1.43
N PRO A 425 22.05 -1.54 -2.29
CA PRO A 425 22.90 -1.29 -3.44
C PRO A 425 22.21 -0.36 -4.44
N ILE A 426 22.97 0.55 -5.01
CA ILE A 426 22.54 1.44 -6.10
C ILE A 426 23.36 1.08 -7.33
N TYR A 427 22.68 0.72 -8.40
CA TYR A 427 23.31 0.19 -9.62
C TYR A 427 23.44 1.30 -10.68
N PRO A 428 24.66 1.80 -10.99
CA PRO A 428 24.87 2.94 -11.89
C PRO A 428 24.25 2.76 -13.28
N GLU A 429 24.29 1.56 -13.84
CA GLU A 429 23.70 1.28 -15.17
C GLU A 429 22.19 1.46 -15.18
N LEU A 430 21.50 0.96 -14.14
CA LEU A 430 20.06 1.12 -13.99
C LEU A 430 19.69 2.60 -13.74
N GLU A 431 20.47 3.29 -12.90
CA GLU A 431 20.27 4.72 -12.63
C GLU A 431 20.43 5.57 -13.93
N ILE A 432 21.43 5.29 -14.76
CA ILE A 432 21.62 5.96 -16.06
C ILE A 432 20.42 5.68 -16.96
N ALA A 433 19.97 4.43 -17.08
CA ALA A 433 18.83 4.07 -17.92
C ALA A 433 17.54 4.80 -17.49
N ARG A 434 17.24 4.78 -16.19
CA ARG A 434 16.08 5.45 -15.59
C ARG A 434 16.11 6.96 -15.78
N LEU A 435 17.25 7.58 -15.49
CA LEU A 435 17.39 9.03 -15.59
C LEU A 435 17.38 9.49 -17.07
N THR A 436 17.98 8.72 -18.00
CA THR A 436 17.88 8.97 -19.44
C THR A 436 16.45 8.97 -19.92
N PHE A 437 15.67 7.94 -19.53
CA PHE A 437 14.24 7.86 -19.84
C PHE A 437 13.49 9.08 -19.28
N SER A 438 13.67 9.42 -18.01
CA SER A 438 12.98 10.53 -17.36
C SER A 438 13.31 11.89 -18.01
N LEU A 439 14.57 12.16 -18.31
CA LEU A 439 15.00 13.39 -18.98
C LEU A 439 14.46 13.47 -20.42
N THR A 440 14.34 12.33 -21.10
CA THR A 440 13.70 12.25 -22.43
C THR A 440 12.23 12.64 -22.33
N LYS A 441 11.50 12.06 -21.36
CA LYS A 441 10.09 12.39 -21.10
C LYS A 441 9.91 13.85 -20.66
N LEU A 442 10.81 14.38 -19.83
CA LEU A 442 10.82 15.80 -19.46
C LEU A 442 10.83 16.71 -20.70
N ARG A 443 11.75 16.43 -21.66
CA ARG A 443 11.87 17.19 -22.90
C ARG A 443 10.66 17.02 -23.82
N GLU A 444 10.09 15.83 -23.90
CA GLU A 444 8.91 15.54 -24.72
C GLU A 444 7.67 16.26 -24.19
N GLU A 445 7.39 16.17 -22.89
CA GLU A 445 6.16 16.67 -22.30
C GLU A 445 6.15 18.19 -22.07
N LEU A 446 7.27 18.78 -21.66
CA LEU A 446 7.38 20.22 -21.47
C LEU A 446 7.83 20.96 -22.75
N GLY A 447 8.47 20.26 -23.68
CA GLY A 447 9.02 20.82 -24.90
C GLY A 447 10.45 21.35 -24.76
N ALA A 448 11.26 21.19 -25.80
CA ALA A 448 12.69 21.58 -25.81
C ALA A 448 12.95 23.07 -25.55
N LYS A 449 11.96 23.93 -25.78
CA LYS A 449 12.07 25.39 -25.55
C LYS A 449 11.74 25.80 -24.11
N HIS A 450 11.17 24.91 -23.29
CA HIS A 450 10.79 25.19 -21.91
C HIS A 450 12.01 25.64 -21.08
N PRO A 451 11.93 26.71 -20.27
CA PRO A 451 13.06 27.24 -19.50
C PRO A 451 13.70 26.17 -18.60
N PHE A 452 12.91 25.34 -17.92
CA PHE A 452 13.40 24.26 -17.06
C PHE A 452 14.16 23.20 -17.86
N VAL A 453 13.66 22.79 -19.03
CA VAL A 453 14.34 21.81 -19.91
C VAL A 453 15.70 22.35 -20.36
N LYS A 454 15.76 23.64 -20.77
CA LYS A 454 17.04 24.29 -21.11
C LYS A 454 17.98 24.37 -19.91
N LYS A 455 17.48 24.64 -18.72
CA LYS A 455 18.25 24.70 -17.48
C LYS A 455 18.90 23.35 -17.17
N VAL A 456 18.16 22.24 -17.32
CA VAL A 456 18.60 20.89 -16.98
C VAL A 456 19.51 20.31 -18.05
N LEU A 457 19.14 20.40 -19.33
CA LEU A 457 19.85 19.74 -20.43
C LEU A 457 20.98 20.62 -21.01
N GLY A 458 20.81 21.95 -21.00
CA GLY A 458 21.78 22.85 -21.64
C GLY A 458 21.98 22.50 -23.12
N LYS A 459 23.18 22.05 -23.48
CA LYS A 459 23.56 21.57 -24.79
C LYS A 459 23.74 20.03 -24.87
N GLU A 460 23.51 19.32 -23.74
CA GLU A 460 23.72 17.87 -23.65
C GLU A 460 22.42 17.11 -24.01
N SER A 461 22.60 15.88 -24.51
CA SER A 461 21.49 14.95 -24.62
C SER A 461 21.05 14.43 -23.23
N PRO A 462 19.81 13.90 -23.08
CA PRO A 462 19.37 13.23 -21.87
C PRO A 462 20.35 12.18 -21.36
N GLU A 463 20.91 11.35 -22.25
CA GLU A 463 21.88 10.31 -21.90
C GLU A 463 23.22 10.90 -21.42
N GLN A 464 23.71 11.97 -22.05
CA GLN A 464 24.94 12.64 -21.63
C GLN A 464 24.81 13.22 -20.23
N VAL A 465 23.69 13.92 -19.92
CA VAL A 465 23.41 14.43 -18.58
C VAL A 465 23.33 13.29 -17.58
N ALA A 466 22.51 12.25 -17.86
CA ALA A 466 22.34 11.10 -16.97
C ALA A 466 23.68 10.42 -16.68
N THR A 467 24.48 10.14 -17.71
CA THR A 467 25.79 9.51 -17.57
C THR A 467 26.75 10.36 -16.73
N ARG A 468 26.81 11.65 -17.00
CA ARG A 468 27.69 12.59 -16.27
C ARG A 468 27.33 12.66 -14.79
N VAL A 469 26.05 12.87 -14.46
CA VAL A 469 25.65 13.07 -13.06
C VAL A 469 25.70 11.77 -12.26
N VAL A 470 25.37 10.63 -12.85
CA VAL A 470 25.41 9.34 -12.16
C VAL A 470 26.85 8.89 -11.94
N LYS A 471 27.70 8.88 -12.98
CA LYS A 471 29.10 8.45 -12.85
C LYS A 471 29.94 9.38 -11.97
N GLY A 472 29.60 10.67 -11.92
CA GLY A 472 30.29 11.66 -11.10
C GLY A 472 29.84 11.69 -9.64
N SER A 473 28.68 11.08 -9.32
CA SER A 473 28.12 11.12 -7.96
C SER A 473 28.74 10.09 -7.03
N LYS A 474 28.94 10.50 -5.77
CA LYS A 474 29.39 9.65 -4.66
C LYS A 474 28.24 9.29 -3.71
N LEU A 475 26.99 9.63 -4.06
CA LEU A 475 25.83 9.40 -3.18
C LEU A 475 25.44 7.93 -3.03
N ALA A 476 26.02 7.01 -3.79
CA ALA A 476 25.88 5.58 -3.52
C ALA A 476 26.52 5.18 -2.17
N ASP A 477 27.56 5.92 -1.71
CA ASP A 477 28.17 5.71 -0.42
C ASP A 477 27.37 6.33 0.74
N VAL A 478 27.01 5.51 1.74
CA VAL A 478 26.23 5.94 2.91
C VAL A 478 26.95 7.00 3.72
N LYS A 479 28.29 6.88 3.88
CA LYS A 479 29.08 7.84 4.65
C LYS A 479 29.06 9.22 4.02
N THR A 480 29.09 9.29 2.69
CA THR A 480 28.95 10.55 1.95
C THR A 480 27.58 11.20 2.20
N ARG A 481 26.50 10.40 2.18
CA ARG A 481 25.15 10.88 2.48
C ARG A 481 25.03 11.41 3.90
N GLN A 482 25.62 10.68 4.87
CA GLN A 482 25.61 11.06 6.27
C GLN A 482 26.39 12.35 6.51
N ALA A 483 27.59 12.47 5.95
CA ALA A 483 28.41 13.68 6.07
C ALA A 483 27.69 14.93 5.50
N LEU A 484 26.98 14.80 4.37
CA LEU A 484 26.19 15.90 3.79
C LEU A 484 24.97 16.25 4.66
N PHE A 485 24.30 15.25 5.21
CA PHE A 485 23.14 15.47 6.07
C PHE A 485 23.53 16.15 7.39
N ASP A 486 24.55 15.65 8.06
CA ASP A 486 25.04 16.18 9.35
C ASP A 486 25.67 17.57 9.21
N GLY A 487 26.35 17.82 8.07
CA GLY A 487 26.90 19.15 7.74
C GLY A 487 25.85 20.17 7.29
N GLY A 488 24.60 19.73 7.05
CA GLY A 488 23.46 20.55 6.71
C GLY A 488 23.66 21.41 5.46
N LYS A 489 22.95 22.55 5.39
CA LYS A 489 22.99 23.45 4.22
C LYS A 489 24.41 23.83 3.79
N LYS A 490 25.31 24.10 4.75
CA LYS A 490 26.68 24.49 4.45
C LYS A 490 27.46 23.42 3.69
N ALA A 491 27.31 22.16 4.08
CA ALA A 491 27.99 21.03 3.40
C ALA A 491 27.38 20.77 2.03
N VAL A 492 26.07 20.86 1.91
CA VAL A 492 25.33 20.70 0.63
C VAL A 492 25.73 21.79 -0.37
N ASP A 493 25.74 23.07 0.02
CA ASP A 493 26.12 24.19 -0.84
C ASP A 493 27.59 24.12 -1.29
N ALA A 494 28.47 23.61 -0.45
CA ALA A 494 29.90 23.42 -0.78
C ALA A 494 30.16 22.17 -1.63
N SER A 495 29.17 21.30 -1.82
CA SER A 495 29.34 20.00 -2.52
C SER A 495 29.67 20.17 -3.99
N LYS A 496 30.65 19.41 -4.46
CA LYS A 496 31.01 19.30 -5.90
C LYS A 496 30.38 18.07 -6.55
N ASP A 497 29.57 17.29 -5.84
CA ASP A 497 28.86 16.17 -6.39
C ASP A 497 27.86 16.65 -7.46
N PRO A 498 27.95 16.16 -8.71
CA PRO A 498 27.12 16.67 -9.80
C PRO A 498 25.63 16.36 -9.64
N MET A 499 25.26 15.33 -8.86
CA MET A 499 23.87 15.03 -8.57
C MET A 499 23.29 16.02 -7.53
N ILE A 500 24.07 16.39 -6.51
CA ILE A 500 23.71 17.47 -5.56
C ILE A 500 23.57 18.80 -6.30
N GLN A 501 24.53 19.12 -7.19
CA GLN A 501 24.46 20.36 -7.98
C GLN A 501 23.22 20.39 -8.88
N LEU A 502 22.85 19.27 -9.51
CA LEU A 502 21.64 19.18 -10.31
C LEU A 502 20.38 19.39 -9.43
N ALA A 503 20.32 18.70 -8.28
CA ALA A 503 19.18 18.85 -7.36
C ALA A 503 19.05 20.30 -6.84
N ALA A 504 20.14 20.92 -6.43
CA ALA A 504 20.15 22.33 -6.00
C ALA A 504 19.76 23.32 -7.12
N LEU A 505 20.16 23.04 -8.37
CA LEU A 505 19.82 23.84 -9.53
C LEU A 505 18.32 23.90 -9.80
N VAL A 506 17.62 22.75 -9.61
CA VAL A 506 16.19 22.59 -9.97
C VAL A 506 15.23 22.82 -8.79
N ASP A 507 15.67 22.71 -7.54
CA ASP A 507 14.79 22.78 -6.37
C ASP A 507 14.01 24.09 -6.24
N PRO A 508 14.57 25.28 -6.56
CA PRO A 508 13.78 26.53 -6.53
C PRO A 508 12.56 26.51 -7.44
N ASP A 509 12.68 25.99 -8.68
CA ASP A 509 11.54 25.88 -9.59
C ASP A 509 10.52 24.86 -9.09
N ALA A 510 11.00 23.72 -8.59
CA ALA A 510 10.19 22.65 -8.04
C ALA A 510 9.37 23.14 -6.82
N ARG A 511 10.00 23.89 -5.91
CA ARG A 511 9.31 24.51 -4.76
C ARG A 511 8.29 25.57 -5.18
N ALA A 512 8.59 26.38 -6.19
CA ALA A 512 7.66 27.39 -6.70
C ALA A 512 6.38 26.74 -7.25
N ILE A 513 6.53 25.64 -8.01
CA ILE A 513 5.40 24.88 -8.54
C ILE A 513 4.62 24.20 -7.42
N ARG A 514 5.32 23.56 -6.46
CA ARG A 514 4.69 22.98 -5.27
C ARG A 514 3.86 24.01 -4.52
N LYS A 515 4.45 25.17 -4.26
CA LYS A 515 3.75 26.25 -3.57
C LYS A 515 2.49 26.69 -4.31
N LYS A 516 2.58 26.86 -5.62
CA LYS A 516 1.42 27.21 -6.44
C LYS A 516 0.34 26.14 -6.38
N PHE A 517 0.71 24.86 -6.46
CA PHE A 517 -0.24 23.74 -6.31
C PHE A 517 -0.89 23.74 -4.92
N GLU A 518 -0.09 23.88 -3.85
CA GLU A 518 -0.59 23.87 -2.47
C GLU A 518 -1.51 25.06 -2.20
N ASP A 519 -1.16 26.27 -2.68
CA ASP A 519 -1.93 27.48 -2.42
C ASP A 519 -3.22 27.56 -3.28
N ASP A 520 -3.14 27.28 -4.58
CA ASP A 520 -4.22 27.56 -5.55
C ASP A 520 -5.15 26.36 -5.77
N VAL A 521 -4.69 25.13 -5.49
CA VAL A 521 -5.42 23.89 -5.78
C VAL A 521 -5.66 23.09 -4.51
N GLU A 522 -4.61 22.58 -3.88
CA GLU A 522 -4.73 21.62 -2.77
C GLU A 522 -5.49 22.19 -1.57
N SER A 523 -5.20 23.45 -1.19
CA SER A 523 -5.87 24.11 -0.06
C SER A 523 -7.36 24.33 -0.33
N VAL A 524 -7.72 24.66 -1.58
CA VAL A 524 -9.11 24.85 -2.01
C VAL A 524 -9.86 23.51 -1.98
N ILE A 525 -9.29 22.47 -2.58
CA ILE A 525 -9.89 21.13 -2.58
C ILE A 525 -10.07 20.64 -1.15
N LYS A 526 -9.02 20.65 -0.31
CA LYS A 526 -9.10 20.17 1.08
C LYS A 526 -10.20 20.86 1.88
N LYS A 527 -10.29 22.18 1.79
CA LYS A 527 -11.30 22.95 2.53
C LYS A 527 -12.71 22.62 2.08
N ASN A 528 -12.92 22.52 0.77
CA ASN A 528 -14.24 22.25 0.23
C ASN A 528 -14.65 20.78 0.35
N SER A 529 -13.72 19.83 0.25
CA SER A 529 -13.98 18.42 0.55
C SER A 529 -14.39 18.20 2.01
N GLU A 530 -13.81 18.98 2.96
CA GLU A 530 -14.28 18.99 4.36
C GLU A 530 -15.74 19.45 4.47
N LEU A 531 -16.15 20.47 3.69
CA LEU A 531 -17.52 20.95 3.68
C LEU A 531 -18.49 19.93 3.08
N VAL A 532 -18.10 19.28 1.99
CA VAL A 532 -18.87 18.18 1.38
C VAL A 532 -19.03 17.01 2.37
N ALA A 533 -17.95 16.64 3.06
CA ALA A 533 -18.00 15.59 4.09
C ALA A 533 -18.93 15.98 5.25
N LYS A 534 -18.86 17.22 5.73
CA LYS A 534 -19.76 17.71 6.79
C LYS A 534 -21.23 17.70 6.33
N ALA A 535 -21.50 18.08 5.08
CA ALA A 535 -22.86 17.96 4.51
C ALA A 535 -23.34 16.52 4.51
N SER A 536 -22.49 15.56 4.13
CA SER A 536 -22.81 14.14 4.18
C SER A 536 -23.08 13.66 5.62
N PHE A 537 -22.29 14.11 6.60
CA PHE A 537 -22.53 13.79 8.02
C PHE A 537 -23.84 14.36 8.56
N ASP A 538 -24.13 15.60 8.25
CA ASP A 538 -25.38 16.25 8.69
C ASP A 538 -26.62 15.54 8.15
N ILE A 539 -26.49 14.85 7.00
CA ILE A 539 -27.60 14.13 6.34
C ILE A 539 -27.65 12.64 6.71
N TYR A 540 -26.50 11.95 6.73
CA TYR A 540 -26.43 10.48 6.84
C TYR A 540 -25.85 9.99 8.18
N GLY A 541 -25.30 10.88 9.00
CA GLY A 541 -24.66 10.52 10.28
C GLY A 541 -23.36 9.74 10.09
N THR A 542 -22.98 8.96 11.10
CA THR A 542 -21.71 8.18 11.15
C THR A 542 -21.86 6.74 10.62
N SER A 543 -22.96 6.43 9.92
CA SER A 543 -23.21 5.07 9.39
C SER A 543 -22.30 4.68 8.22
N GLN A 544 -21.47 5.61 7.73
CA GLN A 544 -20.53 5.40 6.63
C GLN A 544 -19.11 5.18 7.16
N TYR A 545 -18.33 4.39 6.42
CA TYR A 545 -16.88 4.25 6.65
C TYR A 545 -16.11 5.36 5.89
N PRO A 546 -14.94 5.80 6.39
CA PRO A 546 -14.13 6.78 5.67
C PRO A 546 -13.30 6.12 4.58
N ASP A 547 -12.91 6.89 3.55
CA ASP A 547 -11.91 6.45 2.59
C ASP A 547 -10.63 5.94 3.29
N ALA A 548 -9.97 4.98 2.65
CA ALA A 548 -8.70 4.44 3.12
C ALA A 548 -7.58 5.49 3.02
N THR A 549 -6.68 5.49 4.02
CA THR A 549 -5.63 6.50 4.19
C THR A 549 -4.30 5.90 4.65
N PHE A 550 -4.05 4.64 4.32
CA PHE A 550 -2.94 3.85 4.81
C PHE A 550 -2.86 3.83 6.35
N SER A 551 -4.01 3.71 6.97
CA SER A 551 -4.16 3.58 8.42
C SER A 551 -4.90 2.29 8.76
N PRO A 552 -4.71 1.75 9.99
CA PRO A 552 -5.33 0.49 10.40
C PRO A 552 -6.85 0.49 10.26
N ARG A 553 -7.36 -0.53 9.59
CA ARG A 553 -8.78 -0.78 9.33
C ARG A 553 -9.12 -2.24 9.52
N VAL A 554 -10.38 -2.51 9.65
CA VAL A 554 -10.94 -3.87 9.64
C VAL A 554 -12.11 -3.96 8.68
N SER A 555 -12.10 -4.99 7.83
CA SER A 555 -13.25 -5.39 7.01
C SER A 555 -13.71 -6.78 7.42
N PHE A 556 -14.97 -7.09 7.15
CA PHE A 556 -15.56 -8.39 7.39
C PHE A 556 -16.19 -8.93 6.12
N GLY A 557 -16.30 -10.24 6.01
CA GLY A 557 -16.83 -10.92 4.85
C GLY A 557 -16.91 -12.41 5.07
N SER A 558 -17.16 -13.18 4.02
CA SER A 558 -17.18 -14.64 4.08
C SER A 558 -16.39 -15.25 2.93
N VAL A 559 -15.91 -16.48 3.13
CA VAL A 559 -15.27 -17.28 2.07
C VAL A 559 -16.32 -17.66 1.04
N LYS A 560 -16.29 -17.05 -0.14
CA LYS A 560 -17.35 -17.19 -1.14
C LYS A 560 -16.83 -16.98 -2.56
N GLY A 561 -17.13 -17.93 -3.45
CA GLY A 561 -16.90 -17.77 -4.89
C GLY A 561 -17.76 -16.69 -5.53
N TYR A 562 -17.68 -16.52 -6.83
CA TYR A 562 -18.42 -15.53 -7.60
C TYR A 562 -18.79 -16.07 -8.99
N MET A 563 -19.51 -15.30 -9.76
CA MET A 563 -19.81 -15.59 -11.16
C MET A 563 -18.93 -14.72 -12.06
N GLU A 564 -18.28 -15.32 -13.04
CA GLU A 564 -17.48 -14.65 -14.05
C GLU A 564 -17.86 -15.20 -15.42
N ASP A 565 -18.24 -14.33 -16.34
CA ASP A 565 -18.67 -14.67 -17.71
C ASP A 565 -19.71 -15.80 -17.79
N GLY A 566 -20.57 -15.90 -16.77
CA GLY A 566 -21.62 -16.91 -16.67
C GLY A 566 -21.20 -18.24 -16.05
N GLU A 567 -19.93 -18.37 -15.68
CA GLU A 567 -19.39 -19.54 -15.00
C GLU A 567 -19.20 -19.29 -13.50
N LYS A 568 -19.34 -20.35 -12.68
CA LYS A 568 -19.14 -20.29 -11.24
C LYS A 568 -17.65 -20.49 -10.93
N VAL A 569 -17.01 -19.49 -10.35
CA VAL A 569 -15.66 -19.60 -9.80
C VAL A 569 -15.75 -20.14 -8.37
N ALA A 570 -15.12 -21.29 -8.11
CA ALA A 570 -15.06 -21.91 -6.78
C ALA A 570 -14.21 -21.06 -5.82
N PRO A 571 -14.55 -20.98 -4.50
CA PRO A 571 -13.85 -20.08 -3.58
C PRO A 571 -12.46 -20.53 -3.16
N ILE A 572 -12.06 -21.79 -3.39
CA ILE A 572 -10.82 -22.37 -2.86
C ILE A 572 -10.14 -23.18 -3.96
N THR A 573 -8.84 -22.93 -4.18
CA THR A 573 -7.96 -23.75 -5.03
C THR A 573 -7.21 -24.79 -4.20
N GLN A 574 -6.62 -25.81 -4.84
CA GLN A 574 -5.88 -26.87 -4.18
C GLN A 574 -4.43 -26.93 -4.69
N MET A 575 -3.52 -27.46 -3.88
CA MET A 575 -2.09 -27.53 -4.21
C MET A 575 -1.80 -28.37 -5.47
N ALA A 576 -2.64 -29.36 -5.81
CA ALA A 576 -2.52 -30.09 -7.07
C ALA A 576 -2.56 -29.17 -8.29
N GLY A 577 -3.43 -28.16 -8.27
CA GLY A 577 -3.55 -27.18 -9.35
C GLY A 577 -2.28 -26.39 -9.62
N THR A 578 -1.40 -26.20 -8.62
CA THR A 578 -0.09 -25.57 -8.82
C THR A 578 0.78 -26.36 -9.81
N PHE A 579 0.75 -27.70 -9.73
CA PHE A 579 1.50 -28.58 -10.62
C PHE A 579 0.83 -28.73 -11.98
N GLU A 580 -0.50 -28.75 -12.01
CA GLU A 580 -1.30 -28.79 -13.25
C GLU A 580 -1.13 -27.53 -14.09
N HIS A 581 -0.94 -26.37 -13.44
CA HIS A 581 -0.72 -25.07 -14.09
C HIS A 581 0.73 -24.85 -14.56
N ALA A 582 1.66 -25.68 -14.09
CA ALA A 582 3.08 -25.54 -14.40
C ALA A 582 3.38 -25.95 -15.85
N THR A 583 3.98 -25.04 -16.62
CA THR A 583 4.42 -25.30 -18.00
C THR A 583 5.92 -25.61 -18.11
N GLY A 584 6.68 -25.41 -17.02
CA GLY A 584 8.13 -25.51 -17.01
C GLY A 584 8.86 -24.30 -17.64
N GLN A 585 8.14 -23.25 -18.03
CA GLN A 585 8.68 -21.99 -18.56
C GLN A 585 8.13 -20.79 -17.78
N ASP A 586 8.96 -19.76 -17.61
CA ASP A 586 8.53 -18.49 -17.00
C ASP A 586 7.30 -17.91 -17.73
N PRO A 587 6.28 -17.41 -17.00
CA PRO A 587 6.20 -17.28 -15.52
C PRO A 587 5.57 -18.50 -14.81
N PHE A 588 5.28 -19.59 -15.50
CA PHE A 588 4.68 -20.83 -14.99
C PHE A 588 5.73 -21.93 -14.72
N ALA A 589 6.97 -21.56 -14.41
CA ALA A 589 8.01 -22.48 -14.02
C ALA A 589 8.08 -22.63 -12.50
N LEU A 590 7.84 -23.83 -11.96
CA LEU A 590 8.00 -24.10 -10.54
C LEU A 590 9.48 -24.15 -10.14
N PRO A 591 9.83 -23.67 -8.93
CA PRO A 591 11.18 -23.83 -8.42
C PRO A 591 11.51 -25.31 -8.16
N LYS A 592 12.80 -25.64 -8.20
CA LYS A 592 13.28 -27.02 -8.03
C LYS A 592 12.85 -27.67 -6.72
N SER A 593 12.69 -26.91 -5.66
CA SER A 593 12.19 -27.34 -4.36
C SER A 593 10.77 -27.94 -4.47
N TRP A 594 9.88 -27.25 -5.19
CA TRP A 594 8.50 -27.68 -5.43
C TRP A 594 8.43 -28.89 -6.34
N VAL A 595 9.14 -28.88 -7.46
CA VAL A 595 9.20 -30.04 -8.38
C VAL A 595 9.66 -31.34 -7.66
N LYS A 596 10.65 -31.23 -6.76
CA LYS A 596 11.11 -32.37 -5.95
C LYS A 596 10.09 -32.82 -4.91
N SER A 597 9.25 -31.92 -4.43
CA SER A 597 8.30 -32.17 -3.35
C SER A 597 6.91 -32.57 -3.84
N GLU A 598 6.66 -32.60 -5.15
CA GLU A 598 5.37 -32.96 -5.76
C GLU A 598 4.75 -34.25 -5.18
N LYS A 599 5.56 -35.29 -5.05
CA LYS A 599 5.10 -36.59 -4.55
C LYS A 599 4.78 -36.66 -3.06
N VAL A 600 5.27 -35.69 -2.26
CA VAL A 600 5.05 -35.65 -0.81
C VAL A 600 4.03 -34.59 -0.42
N ILE A 601 3.73 -33.63 -1.29
CA ILE A 601 2.68 -32.64 -1.10
C ILE A 601 1.31 -33.32 -1.19
N THR A 602 0.39 -32.98 -0.28
CA THR A 602 -0.99 -33.42 -0.33
C THR A 602 -1.76 -32.59 -1.35
N GLY A 603 -2.06 -33.15 -2.51
CA GLY A 603 -2.69 -32.43 -3.62
C GLY A 603 -4.02 -31.75 -3.26
N THR A 604 -4.78 -32.30 -2.31
CA THR A 604 -6.07 -31.76 -1.84
C THR A 604 -5.94 -30.67 -0.78
N THR A 605 -4.74 -30.36 -0.30
CA THR A 605 -4.53 -29.22 0.63
C THR A 605 -4.95 -27.93 -0.06
N PRO A 606 -5.81 -27.10 0.58
CA PRO A 606 -6.20 -25.79 0.06
C PRO A 606 -4.98 -24.90 -0.19
N MET A 607 -4.91 -24.23 -1.37
CA MET A 607 -3.77 -23.37 -1.75
C MET A 607 -4.09 -21.88 -1.58
N ASN A 608 -5.03 -21.37 -2.34
CA ASN A 608 -5.52 -20.00 -2.22
C ASN A 608 -7.05 -19.99 -2.09
N PHE A 609 -7.60 -18.89 -1.57
CA PHE A 609 -9.04 -18.74 -1.45
C PHE A 609 -9.48 -17.29 -1.60
N VAL A 610 -10.77 -17.11 -1.88
CA VAL A 610 -11.37 -15.79 -2.02
C VAL A 610 -12.45 -15.53 -0.98
N THR A 611 -12.55 -14.25 -0.58
CA THR A 611 -13.55 -13.77 0.37
C THR A 611 -14.23 -12.50 -0.12
N THR A 612 -15.41 -12.19 0.46
CA THR A 612 -16.14 -10.95 0.21
C THR A 612 -15.65 -9.75 1.04
N ASN A 613 -14.53 -9.88 1.75
CA ASN A 613 -13.92 -8.76 2.48
C ASN A 613 -13.57 -7.61 1.52
N ASP A 614 -13.93 -6.39 1.94
CA ASP A 614 -13.56 -5.19 1.20
C ASP A 614 -12.09 -4.83 1.50
N ILE A 615 -11.25 -4.82 0.48
CA ILE A 615 -9.83 -4.49 0.57
C ILE A 615 -9.39 -3.57 -0.58
N ILE A 616 -8.24 -2.95 -0.43
CA ILE A 616 -7.50 -2.26 -1.50
C ILE A 616 -6.00 -2.47 -1.31
N GLY A 617 -5.19 -2.10 -2.29
CA GLY A 617 -3.72 -2.10 -2.18
C GLY A 617 -3.25 -1.47 -0.86
N GLY A 618 -2.27 -2.11 -0.20
CA GLY A 618 -1.88 -1.84 1.19
C GLY A 618 -2.38 -2.91 2.18
N ASN A 619 -3.48 -3.63 1.86
CA ASN A 619 -3.90 -4.81 2.61
C ASN A 619 -3.02 -6.05 2.34
N SER A 620 -2.14 -6.03 1.36
CA SER A 620 -1.12 -7.06 1.19
C SER A 620 -0.40 -7.33 2.50
N GLY A 621 -0.37 -8.61 2.94
CA GLY A 621 0.18 -9.02 4.24
C GLY A 621 -0.79 -8.95 5.41
N SER A 622 -2.04 -8.52 5.20
CA SER A 622 -3.08 -8.54 6.23
C SER A 622 -3.43 -9.96 6.62
N PRO A 623 -3.54 -10.27 7.94
CA PRO A 623 -4.09 -11.52 8.39
C PRO A 623 -5.56 -11.64 7.98
N VAL A 624 -5.96 -12.81 7.49
CA VAL A 624 -7.36 -13.23 7.46
C VAL A 624 -7.59 -14.07 8.70
N VAL A 625 -8.50 -13.63 9.57
CA VAL A 625 -8.81 -14.35 10.82
C VAL A 625 -10.28 -14.75 10.89
N ASN A 626 -10.55 -15.85 11.58
CA ASN A 626 -11.90 -16.28 11.91
C ASN A 626 -12.46 -15.52 13.13
N LYS A 627 -13.69 -15.85 13.57
CA LYS A 627 -14.33 -15.24 14.76
C LYS A 627 -13.56 -15.45 16.06
N ASN A 628 -12.69 -16.48 16.15
CA ASN A 628 -11.84 -16.76 17.30
C ASN A 628 -10.50 -16.01 17.23
N GLN A 629 -10.28 -15.20 16.20
CA GLN A 629 -9.01 -14.50 15.91
C GLN A 629 -7.84 -15.47 15.66
N GLU A 630 -8.11 -16.59 14.99
CA GLU A 630 -7.11 -17.51 14.52
C GLU A 630 -6.80 -17.25 13.06
N ILE A 631 -5.51 -17.33 12.65
CA ILE A 631 -5.08 -17.18 11.26
C ILE A 631 -5.67 -18.30 10.43
N VAL A 632 -6.50 -17.94 9.44
CA VAL A 632 -7.02 -18.84 8.40
C VAL A 632 -6.43 -18.54 7.03
N GLY A 633 -5.76 -17.40 6.86
CA GLY A 633 -5.08 -17.02 5.63
C GLY A 633 -4.32 -15.70 5.71
N LEU A 634 -3.74 -15.33 4.58
CA LEU A 634 -2.90 -14.15 4.38
C LEU A 634 -3.32 -13.46 3.08
N VAL A 635 -3.85 -12.25 3.17
CA VAL A 635 -4.22 -11.44 1.99
C VAL A 635 -2.98 -11.14 1.16
N PHE A 636 -3.03 -11.37 -0.14
CA PHE A 636 -1.94 -10.96 -1.04
C PHE A 636 -2.42 -10.23 -2.28
N ASP A 637 -3.69 -10.40 -2.69
CA ASP A 637 -4.23 -9.80 -3.91
C ASP A 637 -5.75 -9.53 -3.79
N GLY A 638 -6.33 -8.95 -4.82
CA GLY A 638 -7.75 -8.95 -5.13
C GLY A 638 -7.96 -9.49 -6.54
N ASN A 639 -9.17 -9.93 -6.89
CA ASN A 639 -9.47 -10.28 -8.27
C ASN A 639 -9.55 -9.02 -9.16
N ILE A 640 -9.55 -9.21 -10.49
CA ILE A 640 -9.49 -8.09 -11.45
C ILE A 640 -10.66 -7.11 -11.27
N GLN A 641 -11.84 -7.61 -10.93
CA GLN A 641 -13.04 -6.80 -10.68
C GLN A 641 -12.88 -5.92 -9.44
N SER A 642 -12.07 -6.32 -8.46
CA SER A 642 -11.82 -5.55 -7.25
C SER A 642 -11.00 -4.27 -7.48
N LEU A 643 -10.36 -4.11 -8.64
CA LEU A 643 -9.61 -2.90 -8.98
C LEU A 643 -10.51 -1.65 -9.06
N GLY A 644 -11.79 -1.81 -9.41
CA GLY A 644 -12.83 -0.78 -9.29
C GLY A 644 -13.14 -0.38 -7.85
N GLY A 645 -12.71 -1.18 -6.85
CA GLY A 645 -12.85 -0.93 -5.42
C GLY A 645 -12.21 0.38 -4.92
N GLU A 646 -11.31 0.97 -5.69
CA GLU A 646 -10.82 2.34 -5.47
C GLU A 646 -11.99 3.34 -5.37
N TYR A 647 -13.03 3.18 -6.20
CA TYR A 647 -14.13 4.13 -6.33
C TYR A 647 -15.47 3.61 -5.79
N GLY A 648 -15.65 2.30 -5.64
CA GLY A 648 -16.87 1.68 -5.12
C GLY A 648 -16.73 0.17 -5.02
N PHE A 649 -17.55 -0.46 -4.18
CA PHE A 649 -17.49 -1.90 -3.92
C PHE A 649 -18.71 -2.60 -4.55
N ASP A 650 -18.46 -3.69 -5.27
CA ASP A 650 -19.49 -4.58 -5.79
C ASP A 650 -19.36 -5.96 -5.16
N GLU A 651 -20.19 -6.25 -4.15
CA GLU A 651 -20.18 -7.54 -3.43
C GLU A 651 -20.41 -8.76 -4.33
N SER A 652 -21.04 -8.56 -5.48
CA SER A 652 -21.32 -9.68 -6.38
C SER A 652 -20.07 -10.27 -7.01
N VAL A 653 -19.07 -9.43 -7.28
CA VAL A 653 -17.86 -9.82 -8.02
C VAL A 653 -16.53 -9.48 -7.33
N ASN A 654 -16.46 -8.42 -6.48
CA ASN A 654 -15.22 -8.05 -5.80
C ASN A 654 -14.79 -9.15 -4.82
N ARG A 655 -13.56 -9.63 -4.91
CA ARG A 655 -13.02 -10.65 -4.01
C ARG A 655 -11.61 -10.28 -3.55
N THR A 656 -11.40 -10.47 -2.25
CA THR A 656 -10.06 -10.56 -1.65
C THR A 656 -9.49 -11.93 -2.00
N VAL A 657 -8.23 -11.98 -2.40
CA VAL A 657 -7.48 -13.23 -2.66
C VAL A 657 -6.46 -13.43 -1.55
N ALA A 658 -6.43 -14.62 -0.96
CA ALA A 658 -5.57 -14.94 0.18
C ALA A 658 -4.86 -16.29 0.01
N VAL A 659 -3.63 -16.40 0.55
CA VAL A 659 -2.94 -17.67 0.75
C VAL A 659 -3.61 -18.41 1.90
N HIS A 660 -3.95 -19.68 1.71
CA HIS A 660 -4.58 -20.48 2.74
C HIS A 660 -3.58 -20.87 3.84
N SER A 661 -3.98 -20.83 5.11
CA SER A 661 -3.10 -21.15 6.23
C SER A 661 -2.52 -22.56 6.16
N ASP A 662 -3.28 -23.54 5.64
CA ASP A 662 -2.81 -24.92 5.50
C ASP A 662 -1.74 -25.06 4.41
N ALA A 663 -1.83 -24.31 3.30
CA ALA A 663 -0.78 -24.27 2.29
C ALA A 663 0.56 -23.81 2.88
N ILE A 664 0.51 -22.77 3.73
CA ILE A 664 1.71 -22.25 4.38
C ILE A 664 2.35 -23.32 5.27
N ILE A 665 1.55 -24.00 6.12
CA ILE A 665 2.04 -25.07 7.01
C ILE A 665 2.61 -26.23 6.19
N GLU A 666 1.90 -26.67 5.17
CA GLU A 666 2.33 -27.81 4.32
C GLU A 666 3.64 -27.49 3.59
N ALA A 667 3.75 -26.29 3.02
CA ALA A 667 4.99 -25.86 2.36
C ALA A 667 6.17 -25.75 3.33
N LEU A 668 5.97 -25.13 4.50
CA LEU A 668 7.00 -25.03 5.54
C LEU A 668 7.49 -26.42 5.99
N GLN A 669 6.57 -27.37 6.11
CA GLN A 669 6.87 -28.73 6.57
C GLN A 669 7.52 -29.60 5.47
N LYS A 670 6.86 -29.71 4.31
CA LYS A 670 7.19 -30.71 3.29
C LYS A 670 8.15 -30.21 2.21
N VAL A 671 8.13 -28.91 1.90
CA VAL A 671 9.00 -28.33 0.87
C VAL A 671 10.28 -27.78 1.48
N TYR A 672 10.17 -27.01 2.56
CA TYR A 672 11.29 -26.24 3.11
C TYR A 672 11.94 -26.85 4.36
N GLY A 673 11.25 -27.77 5.06
CA GLY A 673 11.73 -28.32 6.33
C GLY A 673 11.97 -27.23 7.39
N ALA A 674 11.13 -26.18 7.38
CA ALA A 674 11.30 -24.98 8.21
C ALA A 674 10.79 -25.20 9.64
N ASN A 675 11.30 -26.24 10.32
CA ASN A 675 10.81 -26.75 11.59
C ASN A 675 10.77 -25.69 12.70
N ARG A 676 11.72 -24.75 12.73
CA ARG A 676 11.75 -23.68 13.74
C ARG A 676 10.55 -22.75 13.60
N VAL A 677 10.20 -22.38 12.36
CA VAL A 677 9.04 -21.52 12.11
C VAL A 677 7.75 -22.31 12.39
N LEU A 678 7.65 -23.57 11.96
CA LEU A 678 6.52 -24.45 12.24
C LEU A 678 6.24 -24.61 13.73
N GLU A 679 7.28 -24.89 14.54
CA GLU A 679 7.14 -25.05 16.00
C GLU A 679 6.69 -23.75 16.68
N GLU A 680 7.07 -22.61 16.12
CA GLU A 680 6.66 -21.31 16.65
C GLU A 680 5.19 -20.97 16.28
N LEU A 681 4.73 -21.37 15.08
CA LEU A 681 3.34 -21.18 14.63
C LEU A 681 2.38 -22.19 15.29
N ARG A 682 2.81 -23.44 15.39
CA ARG A 682 2.03 -24.57 15.97
C ARG A 682 2.91 -25.35 16.95
N PRO A 683 2.97 -24.94 18.23
CA PRO A 683 3.79 -25.64 19.24
C PRO A 683 3.46 -27.13 19.32
N GLY A 684 4.48 -27.97 19.25
CA GLY A 684 4.36 -29.43 19.26
C GLY A 684 4.17 -30.09 17.88
N SER A 685 4.07 -29.30 16.80
CA SER A 685 3.86 -29.82 15.42
C SER A 685 5.04 -30.62 14.87
N THR A 686 6.27 -30.41 15.38
CA THR A 686 7.47 -31.11 14.96
C THR A 686 7.69 -32.43 15.70
N LYS A 687 6.84 -32.79 16.67
CA LYS A 687 6.87 -34.04 17.43
C LYS A 687 6.17 -35.20 16.73
N VAL A 688 5.93 -35.17 15.43
CA VAL A 688 5.41 -36.31 14.68
C VAL A 688 6.48 -37.40 14.67
N PRO A 689 6.18 -38.66 15.11
CA PRO A 689 7.12 -39.74 15.07
C PRO A 689 7.64 -39.96 13.67
N PRO A 690 8.92 -40.35 13.47
CA PRO A 690 9.39 -40.68 12.15
C PRO A 690 8.49 -41.78 11.59
N VAL A 691 8.01 -41.60 10.35
CA VAL A 691 7.27 -42.64 9.60
C VAL A 691 8.12 -43.89 9.68
N LYS A 692 7.63 -44.92 10.36
CA LYS A 692 8.29 -46.25 10.38
C LYS A 692 8.49 -46.63 8.94
N ALA A 693 9.74 -46.70 8.48
CA ALA A 693 10.09 -47.33 7.25
C ALA A 693 9.49 -48.72 7.28
N ASN A 694 8.62 -49.03 6.32
CA ASN A 694 8.06 -50.35 6.19
C ASN A 694 9.24 -51.27 5.87
N PRO A 695 9.59 -52.26 6.72
CA PRO A 695 10.62 -53.20 6.35
C PRO A 695 9.96 -54.24 5.44
N ALA A 696 10.52 -54.32 4.26
CA ALA A 696 10.38 -55.44 3.34
C ALA A 696 9.25 -55.39 2.28
N GLY A 697 9.69 -55.44 1.06
CA GLY A 697 9.06 -55.96 -0.10
C GLY A 697 9.91 -55.63 -1.31
#